data_bac9ea5f2dad7d90e981e046d0c94487
#
_entry.id   bac9ea5f2dad7d90e981e046d0c94487
#
_cell.length_a   1.000
_cell.length_b   1.000
_cell.length_c   1.000
_cell.angle_alpha   90.00
_cell.angle_beta   90.00
_cell.angle_gamma   90.00
#
_symmetry.space_group_name_H-M   'P 1'
#
loop_
_entity.id
_entity.type
_entity.pdbx_description
1 polymer ?
#
loop_
_entity_poly.entity_id
_entity_poly.type
_entity_poly.pdbx_seq_one_letter_code
_entity_poly.pdbx_strand_id
1 'polypeptide(L)'
;MTDKFELVSEYKPSGDQPRAIERLVAGLNNGLKHQTLLGATGTGKTFTVSNVIQEVNKPTLIMAHNKTLAGQLYSEFKEFFPNNAVEYFVSYYDYYQPEAYVPQSDTYIEKDASINDEIDKLRHSATASLLERRDVIIIASVSCIYGLGAPEEYRELVVSLRPGMEISRDKLLRRLVDIQYDRNDIDFQRGRFRVRGDVVEIFPASRDEHCIRVEFFGDEIERIREVDALTGEITGEREHISIFPASHFVTRPDTLKQAIGNIKIELEERLKVLRSENKLLEAQRLEQRTNYDLEMMEEMGYCSGIENYSRHLAHRPAGSTPYTLLDYFPDDFQIVIDESHVTMPQIRGMYNGDQARKQMLVDHGFRLPSALDNRPLRLEEFEKHINQIMFISATPGPYELEKNPDVIEQIIRPTGLLDPVVEIRPIEGQIDDLMDEINERTEKDERVLVTTLTKKMAEDLTDYLKEAGVKVQYLHSEVKTLERIEIIRDLRLGVFDVLVGINLLREGIDLPEVSLVAILDADKEGFLRSERSLIQTMGRAARNEHGRVIMYADKITDSMRVSMEETERRRTIQEAYNKEHGITPKTIRKEIRGVIAATTAVEGAEEARPDLSKLTKQERSQLIEDMEHEMKAAAKALDFERAAELRDALLELKAEG
;
A
#
# COMPACT_ATOMS: atom_id res chain seq x y z
N MET A 1 -4.58 15.28 -25.06
CA MET A 1 -4.07 15.14 -23.70
C MET A 1 -2.62 15.58 -23.74
N THR A 2 -2.18 16.39 -22.81
CA THR A 2 -0.79 16.87 -22.75
C THR A 2 0.06 15.77 -22.12
N ASP A 3 1.06 15.22 -22.83
CA ASP A 3 2.03 14.25 -22.30
C ASP A 3 3.03 14.91 -21.32
N LYS A 4 2.62 15.96 -20.62
CA LYS A 4 3.47 16.72 -19.70
C LYS A 4 2.86 16.80 -18.33
N PHE A 5 3.71 16.68 -17.33
CA PHE A 5 3.30 16.93 -15.95
C PHE A 5 3.11 18.42 -15.70
N GLU A 6 2.00 18.76 -15.05
CA GLU A 6 1.63 20.11 -14.65
C GLU A 6 1.44 20.15 -13.13
N LEU A 7 2.43 20.68 -12.42
CA LEU A 7 2.38 20.85 -10.98
C LEU A 7 1.49 22.04 -10.61
N VAL A 8 0.43 21.77 -9.87
CA VAL A 8 -0.48 22.80 -9.33
C VAL A 8 -0.23 22.93 -7.84
N SER A 9 0.28 24.09 -7.41
CA SER A 9 0.56 24.35 -6.00
C SER A 9 0.55 25.84 -5.69
N GLU A 10 0.03 26.20 -4.52
CA GLU A 10 0.16 27.55 -3.95
C GLU A 10 1.56 27.80 -3.37
N TYR A 11 2.32 26.73 -3.11
CA TYR A 11 3.66 26.80 -2.54
C TYR A 11 4.71 27.03 -3.61
N LYS A 12 5.79 27.71 -3.21
CA LYS A 12 7.00 27.86 -4.01
C LYS A 12 8.18 27.21 -3.29
N PRO A 13 9.13 26.62 -4.02
CA PRO A 13 10.33 26.06 -3.40
C PRO A 13 11.04 27.08 -2.51
N SER A 14 11.38 26.68 -1.29
CA SER A 14 12.04 27.52 -0.30
C SER A 14 13.08 26.73 0.53
N GLY A 15 13.89 27.41 1.30
CA GLY A 15 14.97 26.78 2.05
C GLY A 15 15.99 26.09 1.14
N ASP A 16 16.25 24.82 1.40
CA ASP A 16 17.15 23.98 0.59
C ASP A 16 16.49 23.42 -0.67
N GLN A 17 15.17 23.51 -0.80
CA GLN A 17 14.42 22.89 -1.90
C GLN A 17 14.90 23.34 -3.28
N PRO A 18 15.10 24.65 -3.59
CA PRO A 18 15.55 25.07 -4.91
C PRO A 18 16.87 24.40 -5.31
N ARG A 19 17.85 24.37 -4.39
CA ARG A 19 19.14 23.76 -4.62
C ARG A 19 19.04 22.23 -4.78
N ALA A 20 18.20 21.58 -3.96
CA ALA A 20 17.97 20.16 -4.05
C ALA A 20 17.33 19.79 -5.39
N ILE A 21 16.29 20.51 -5.82
CA ILE A 21 15.63 20.33 -7.12
C ILE A 21 16.64 20.46 -8.26
N GLU A 22 17.40 21.58 -8.29
CA GLU A 22 18.41 21.82 -9.32
C GLU A 22 19.43 20.67 -9.43
N ARG A 23 19.98 20.23 -8.29
CA ARG A 23 20.96 19.13 -8.27
C ARG A 23 20.35 17.81 -8.72
N LEU A 24 19.14 17.46 -8.26
CA LEU A 24 18.45 16.22 -8.64
C LEU A 24 18.13 16.22 -10.13
N VAL A 25 17.57 17.31 -10.66
CA VAL A 25 17.25 17.46 -12.09
C VAL A 25 18.52 17.38 -12.96
N ALA A 26 19.57 18.11 -12.56
CA ALA A 26 20.86 18.03 -13.26
C ALA A 26 21.44 16.62 -13.26
N GLY A 27 21.39 15.92 -12.14
CA GLY A 27 21.82 14.52 -12.05
C GLY A 27 21.04 13.60 -12.98
N LEU A 28 19.70 13.72 -13.00
CA LEU A 28 18.83 12.93 -13.90
C LEU A 28 19.12 13.22 -15.37
N ASN A 29 19.26 14.50 -15.74
CA ASN A 29 19.57 14.90 -17.11
C ASN A 29 20.98 14.48 -17.56
N ASN A 30 21.93 14.38 -16.63
CA ASN A 30 23.27 13.87 -16.87
C ASN A 30 23.37 12.32 -16.86
N GLY A 31 22.25 11.63 -16.69
CA GLY A 31 22.18 10.17 -16.72
C GLY A 31 22.69 9.49 -15.45
N LEU A 32 22.77 10.16 -14.30
CA LEU A 32 23.10 9.53 -13.03
C LEU A 32 22.05 8.47 -12.71
N LYS A 33 22.52 7.24 -12.47
CA LYS A 33 21.64 6.11 -12.16
C LYS A 33 21.07 6.17 -10.75
N HIS A 34 21.86 6.60 -9.78
CA HIS A 34 21.48 6.64 -8.36
C HIS A 34 21.68 8.05 -7.81
N GLN A 35 20.68 8.55 -7.09
CA GLN A 35 20.76 9.80 -6.35
C GLN A 35 20.11 9.62 -4.96
N THR A 36 20.61 10.34 -3.98
CA THR A 36 20.10 10.26 -2.60
C THR A 36 19.76 11.64 -2.08
N LEU A 37 18.49 11.83 -1.69
CA LEU A 37 18.01 13.03 -1.00
C LEU A 37 17.90 12.72 0.51
N LEU A 38 18.82 13.29 1.31
CA LEU A 38 18.70 13.31 2.75
C LEU A 38 17.79 14.48 3.13
N GLY A 39 16.53 14.19 3.39
CA GLY A 39 15.55 15.22 3.77
C GLY A 39 15.13 15.05 5.23
N ALA A 40 15.45 16.03 6.09
CA ALA A 40 14.95 16.02 7.46
C ALA A 40 13.41 15.97 7.48
N THR A 41 12.84 15.49 8.58
CA THR A 41 11.37 15.42 8.73
C THR A 41 10.80 16.84 8.63
N GLY A 42 9.80 17.02 7.75
CA GLY A 42 9.12 18.32 7.60
C GLY A 42 9.75 19.32 6.65
N THR A 43 10.73 18.92 5.89
CA THR A 43 11.36 19.80 4.89
C THR A 43 10.61 19.87 3.57
N GLY A 44 9.50 19.13 3.40
CA GLY A 44 8.71 19.12 2.17
C GLY A 44 9.32 18.26 1.06
N LYS A 45 9.83 17.07 1.40
CA LYS A 45 10.43 16.12 0.45
C LYS A 45 9.50 15.79 -0.71
N THR A 46 8.20 15.55 -0.44
CA THR A 46 7.19 15.25 -1.46
C THR A 46 7.08 16.39 -2.48
N PHE A 47 7.06 17.63 -2.01
CA PHE A 47 7.01 18.81 -2.89
C PHE A 47 8.27 18.97 -3.74
N THR A 48 9.46 18.70 -3.18
CA THR A 48 10.72 18.66 -3.91
C THR A 48 10.67 17.65 -5.04
N VAL A 49 10.22 16.41 -4.75
CA VAL A 49 10.06 15.34 -5.74
C VAL A 49 9.06 15.71 -6.82
N SER A 50 7.93 16.33 -6.46
CA SER A 50 6.92 16.78 -7.42
C SER A 50 7.51 17.81 -8.42
N ASN A 51 8.32 18.75 -7.95
CA ASN A 51 9.03 19.68 -8.84
C ASN A 51 10.02 18.96 -9.76
N VAL A 52 10.77 17.98 -9.24
CA VAL A 52 11.70 17.17 -10.06
C VAL A 52 10.94 16.40 -11.14
N ILE A 53 9.81 15.77 -10.80
CA ILE A 53 8.96 15.04 -11.77
C ILE A 53 8.49 15.94 -12.89
N GLN A 54 7.99 17.15 -12.55
CA GLN A 54 7.56 18.13 -13.55
C GLN A 54 8.70 18.52 -14.50
N GLU A 55 9.89 18.82 -13.96
CA GLU A 55 11.04 19.29 -14.76
C GLU A 55 11.61 18.19 -15.66
N VAL A 56 11.68 16.96 -15.17
CA VAL A 56 12.26 15.81 -15.90
C VAL A 56 11.25 15.18 -16.86
N ASN A 57 9.98 15.28 -16.56
CA ASN A 57 8.85 14.83 -17.40
C ASN A 57 8.92 13.35 -17.82
N LYS A 58 9.24 12.45 -16.88
CA LYS A 58 9.31 10.99 -17.08
C LYS A 58 8.22 10.26 -16.31
N PRO A 59 7.67 9.15 -16.82
CA PRO A 59 6.83 8.26 -16.02
C PRO A 59 7.56 7.87 -14.74
N THR A 60 6.85 7.92 -13.62
CA THR A 60 7.48 7.80 -12.29
C THR A 60 6.80 6.73 -11.47
N LEU A 61 7.59 5.82 -10.91
CA LEU A 61 7.17 4.88 -9.87
C LEU A 61 7.66 5.38 -8.51
N ILE A 62 6.75 5.62 -7.59
CA ILE A 62 7.06 5.99 -6.20
C ILE A 62 6.75 4.80 -5.31
N MET A 63 7.76 4.28 -4.62
CA MET A 63 7.61 3.11 -3.76
C MET A 63 7.65 3.52 -2.29
N ALA A 64 6.67 3.02 -1.52
CA ALA A 64 6.58 3.16 -0.08
C ALA A 64 6.60 1.78 0.60
N HIS A 65 7.06 1.70 1.84
CA HIS A 65 7.20 0.43 2.55
C HIS A 65 5.88 -0.16 3.08
N ASN A 66 4.79 0.63 3.13
CA ASN A 66 3.47 0.16 3.57
C ASN A 66 2.32 0.88 2.86
N LYS A 67 1.09 0.35 3.01
CA LYS A 67 -0.13 0.90 2.39
C LYS A 67 -0.49 2.30 2.90
N THR A 68 -0.33 2.56 4.20
CA THR A 68 -0.70 3.84 4.83
C THR A 68 0.12 4.99 4.27
N LEU A 69 1.44 4.82 4.22
CA LEU A 69 2.33 5.82 3.62
C LEU A 69 2.05 5.99 2.12
N ALA A 70 1.84 4.87 1.41
CA ALA A 70 1.45 4.93 -0.01
C ALA A 70 0.14 5.69 -0.22
N GLY A 71 -0.87 5.49 0.63
CA GLY A 71 -2.15 6.23 0.58
C GLY A 71 -1.98 7.72 0.84
N GLN A 72 -1.15 8.09 1.82
CA GLN A 72 -0.83 9.49 2.08
C GLN A 72 -0.13 10.15 0.88
N LEU A 73 0.89 9.50 0.33
CA LEU A 73 1.61 10.00 -0.86
C LEU A 73 0.66 10.10 -2.06
N TYR A 74 -0.21 9.12 -2.27
CA TYR A 74 -1.20 9.16 -3.34
C TYR A 74 -2.11 10.40 -3.25
N SER A 75 -2.61 10.71 -2.06
CA SER A 75 -3.41 11.92 -1.83
C SER A 75 -2.62 13.19 -2.12
N GLU A 76 -1.38 13.30 -1.59
CA GLU A 76 -0.52 14.47 -1.80
C GLU A 76 -0.18 14.66 -3.30
N PHE A 77 0.17 13.59 -4.01
CA PHE A 77 0.49 13.68 -5.44
C PHE A 77 -0.74 13.98 -6.30
N LYS A 78 -1.93 13.51 -5.94
CA LYS A 78 -3.18 13.90 -6.61
C LYS A 78 -3.50 15.38 -6.46
N GLU A 79 -3.23 15.96 -5.30
CA GLU A 79 -3.37 17.41 -5.10
C GLU A 79 -2.37 18.19 -5.95
N PHE A 80 -1.13 17.71 -6.06
CA PHE A 80 -0.08 18.37 -6.86
C PHE A 80 -0.26 18.18 -8.38
N PHE A 81 -0.85 17.08 -8.83
CA PHE A 81 -1.02 16.74 -10.24
C PHE A 81 -2.47 16.39 -10.59
N PRO A 82 -3.42 17.32 -10.39
CA PRO A 82 -4.86 17.03 -10.58
C PRO A 82 -5.23 16.70 -12.03
N ASN A 83 -4.41 17.13 -13.01
CA ASN A 83 -4.65 16.95 -14.46
C ASN A 83 -3.89 15.76 -15.05
N ASN A 84 -3.02 15.10 -14.28
CA ASN A 84 -2.19 13.99 -14.72
C ASN A 84 -2.67 12.66 -14.14
N ALA A 85 -2.17 11.55 -14.67
CA ALA A 85 -2.51 10.23 -14.17
C ALA A 85 -1.70 9.92 -12.90
N VAL A 86 -2.28 10.16 -11.74
CA VAL A 86 -1.74 9.72 -10.46
C VAL A 86 -2.52 8.47 -10.04
N GLU A 87 -1.82 7.35 -9.96
CA GLU A 87 -2.39 6.01 -9.81
C GLU A 87 -1.88 5.33 -8.52
N TYR A 88 -2.65 4.37 -8.03
CA TYR A 88 -2.38 3.67 -6.78
C TYR A 88 -2.22 2.17 -7.02
N PHE A 89 -1.10 1.59 -6.58
CA PHE A 89 -0.80 0.19 -6.80
C PHE A 89 -0.23 -0.48 -5.54
N VAL A 90 -1.12 -0.98 -4.69
CA VAL A 90 -0.75 -1.71 -3.46
C VAL A 90 -1.33 -3.12 -3.48
N SER A 91 -1.08 -3.91 -2.45
CA SER A 91 -1.74 -5.22 -2.30
C SER A 91 -3.26 -5.03 -2.16
N TYR A 92 -4.03 -5.73 -2.99
CA TYR A 92 -5.51 -5.64 -3.03
C TYR A 92 -6.21 -6.50 -1.98
N TYR A 93 -5.45 -7.13 -1.08
CA TYR A 93 -6.01 -7.91 0.01
C TYR A 93 -6.27 -7.03 1.24
N ASP A 94 -7.51 -7.04 1.76
CA ASP A 94 -7.84 -6.47 3.08
C ASP A 94 -7.35 -7.39 4.18
N TYR A 95 -7.60 -8.68 3.99
CA TYR A 95 -7.06 -9.76 4.79
C TYR A 95 -6.29 -10.72 3.89
N TYR A 96 -5.13 -11.16 4.32
CA TYR A 96 -4.31 -12.12 3.58
C TYR A 96 -3.63 -13.10 4.52
N GLN A 97 -4.10 -14.33 4.52
CA GLN A 97 -3.42 -15.48 5.11
C GLN A 97 -2.79 -16.29 3.98
N PRO A 98 -1.46 -16.27 3.84
CA PRO A 98 -0.80 -17.04 2.78
C PRO A 98 -0.95 -18.54 3.05
N GLU A 99 -1.11 -19.31 1.97
CA GLU A 99 -1.03 -20.77 2.03
C GLU A 99 0.30 -21.20 2.66
N ALA A 100 0.25 -22.06 3.66
CA ALA A 100 1.43 -22.54 4.37
C ALA A 100 1.24 -23.96 4.88
N TYR A 101 2.34 -24.65 5.14
CA TYR A 101 2.33 -25.95 5.80
C TYR A 101 3.34 -25.98 6.92
N VAL A 102 2.92 -26.47 8.09
CA VAL A 102 3.72 -26.62 9.30
C VAL A 102 3.95 -28.11 9.56
N PRO A 103 5.10 -28.69 9.18
CA PRO A 103 5.34 -30.12 9.28
C PRO A 103 5.30 -30.65 10.71
N GLN A 104 5.70 -29.84 11.70
CA GLN A 104 5.76 -30.24 13.11
C GLN A 104 4.38 -30.59 13.70
N SER A 105 3.33 -29.92 13.24
CA SER A 105 1.95 -30.16 13.68
C SER A 105 1.07 -30.79 12.61
N ASP A 106 1.63 -31.18 11.45
CA ASP A 106 0.91 -31.62 10.24
C ASP A 106 -0.30 -30.73 9.92
N THR A 107 -0.06 -29.40 10.00
CA THR A 107 -1.11 -28.40 9.82
C THR A 107 -0.96 -27.74 8.48
N TYR A 108 -1.93 -27.93 7.59
CA TYR A 108 -2.06 -27.15 6.38
C TYR A 108 -2.93 -25.94 6.64
N ILE A 109 -2.40 -24.77 6.30
CA ILE A 109 -3.09 -23.49 6.36
C ILE A 109 -3.50 -23.17 4.94
N GLU A 110 -4.79 -23.18 4.67
CA GLU A 110 -5.31 -22.79 3.36
C GLU A 110 -5.14 -21.29 3.15
N LYS A 111 -4.96 -20.89 1.87
CA LYS A 111 -4.97 -19.48 1.51
C LYS A 111 -6.36 -18.92 1.83
N ASP A 112 -6.40 -17.93 2.71
CA ASP A 112 -7.60 -17.15 3.00
C ASP A 112 -7.32 -15.69 2.68
N ALA A 113 -8.19 -15.08 1.89
CA ALA A 113 -7.98 -13.70 1.43
C ALA A 113 -9.31 -13.05 1.06
N SER A 114 -9.53 -11.87 1.58
CA SER A 114 -10.57 -10.96 1.09
C SER A 114 -9.94 -9.94 0.14
N ILE A 115 -10.57 -9.77 -1.02
CA ILE A 115 -10.13 -8.81 -2.04
C ILE A 115 -10.89 -7.51 -1.82
N ASN A 116 -10.17 -6.40 -1.83
CA ASN A 116 -10.73 -5.07 -1.86
C ASN A 116 -10.96 -4.65 -3.31
N ASP A 117 -12.23 -4.56 -3.71
CA ASP A 117 -12.61 -4.22 -5.08
C ASP A 117 -12.14 -2.83 -5.52
N GLU A 118 -12.11 -1.86 -4.60
CA GLU A 118 -11.62 -0.51 -4.88
C GLU A 118 -10.12 -0.50 -5.18
N ILE A 119 -9.31 -1.22 -4.38
CA ILE A 119 -7.88 -1.34 -4.62
C ILE A 119 -7.62 -2.12 -5.91
N ASP A 120 -8.39 -3.16 -6.19
CA ASP A 120 -8.25 -3.92 -7.43
C ASP A 120 -8.56 -3.06 -8.66
N LYS A 121 -9.62 -2.24 -8.62
CA LYS A 121 -9.92 -1.22 -9.62
C LYS A 121 -8.76 -0.27 -9.87
N LEU A 122 -8.19 0.28 -8.78
CA LEU A 122 -7.04 1.20 -8.87
C LEU A 122 -5.81 0.54 -9.49
N ARG A 123 -5.58 -0.75 -9.23
CA ARG A 123 -4.50 -1.52 -9.86
C ARG A 123 -4.72 -1.69 -11.37
N HIS A 124 -5.96 -1.97 -11.79
CA HIS A 124 -6.31 -2.01 -13.22
C HIS A 124 -6.19 -0.63 -13.88
N SER A 125 -6.57 0.44 -13.18
CA SER A 125 -6.36 1.81 -13.65
C SER A 125 -4.88 2.11 -13.86
N ALA A 126 -4.01 1.72 -12.92
CA ALA A 126 -2.56 1.94 -13.00
C ALA A 126 -1.93 1.26 -14.23
N THR A 127 -2.24 -0.01 -14.47
CA THR A 127 -1.71 -0.73 -15.65
C THR A 127 -2.26 -0.20 -16.97
N ALA A 128 -3.55 0.19 -17.01
CA ALA A 128 -4.16 0.82 -18.18
C ALA A 128 -3.49 2.17 -18.49
N SER A 129 -3.31 3.02 -17.49
CA SER A 129 -2.67 4.34 -17.64
C SER A 129 -1.24 4.24 -18.18
N LEU A 130 -0.44 3.25 -17.72
CA LEU A 130 0.92 3.02 -18.23
C LEU A 130 0.97 2.66 -19.71
N LEU A 131 -0.08 2.00 -20.22
CA LEU A 131 -0.16 1.59 -21.63
C LEU A 131 -0.72 2.69 -22.55
N GLU A 132 -1.45 3.66 -22.00
CA GLU A 132 -2.11 4.73 -22.76
C GLU A 132 -1.44 6.10 -22.67
N ARG A 133 -0.69 6.38 -21.58
CA ARG A 133 -0.19 7.72 -21.25
C ARG A 133 1.28 7.68 -20.87
N ARG A 134 1.91 8.83 -20.96
CA ARG A 134 3.29 9.03 -20.48
C ARG A 134 3.39 9.88 -19.22
N ASP A 135 2.38 10.69 -18.94
CA ASP A 135 2.29 11.54 -17.76
C ASP A 135 1.69 10.78 -16.57
N VAL A 136 2.32 9.66 -16.21
CA VAL A 136 1.85 8.71 -15.18
C VAL A 136 2.77 8.70 -13.98
N ILE A 137 2.19 8.90 -12.79
CA ILE A 137 2.83 8.69 -11.49
C ILE A 137 2.12 7.54 -10.81
N ILE A 138 2.83 6.46 -10.52
CA ILE A 138 2.28 5.35 -9.74
C ILE A 138 2.85 5.37 -8.34
N ILE A 139 1.97 5.45 -7.34
CA ILE A 139 2.33 5.27 -5.95
C ILE A 139 2.08 3.81 -5.58
N ALA A 140 3.14 3.08 -5.24
CA ALA A 140 3.07 1.66 -4.96
C ALA A 140 3.64 1.29 -3.59
N SER A 141 3.12 0.22 -3.00
CA SER A 141 3.83 -0.48 -1.94
C SER A 141 4.85 -1.47 -2.52
N VAL A 142 5.70 -2.04 -1.68
CA VAL A 142 6.68 -3.06 -2.13
C VAL A 142 6.02 -4.26 -2.83
N SER A 143 4.70 -4.43 -2.70
CA SER A 143 3.95 -5.46 -3.45
C SER A 143 4.07 -5.34 -4.98
N CYS A 144 4.49 -4.21 -5.52
CA CYS A 144 4.72 -4.01 -6.96
C CYS A 144 5.86 -4.85 -7.54
N ILE A 145 6.74 -5.43 -6.70
CA ILE A 145 7.78 -6.36 -7.14
C ILE A 145 7.31 -7.82 -7.22
N TYR A 146 6.05 -8.10 -6.87
CA TYR A 146 5.43 -9.42 -7.03
C TYR A 146 4.96 -9.65 -8.46
N GLY A 147 4.85 -10.93 -8.83
CA GLY A 147 4.45 -11.36 -10.16
C GLY A 147 3.10 -10.81 -10.63
N LEU A 148 3.09 -10.33 -11.86
CA LEU A 148 1.90 -9.99 -12.66
C LEU A 148 1.89 -10.82 -13.94
N GLY A 149 0.83 -10.70 -14.74
CA GLY A 149 0.79 -11.22 -16.11
C GLY A 149 1.84 -10.54 -17.01
N ALA A 150 2.17 -11.18 -18.12
CA ALA A 150 3.08 -10.62 -19.10
C ALA A 150 2.50 -9.32 -19.72
N PRO A 151 3.22 -8.19 -19.74
CA PRO A 151 2.71 -6.95 -20.28
C PRO A 151 2.42 -7.01 -21.78
N GLU A 152 3.15 -7.83 -22.54
CA GLU A 152 2.91 -8.05 -23.97
C GLU A 152 1.56 -8.74 -24.20
N GLU A 153 1.24 -9.80 -23.45
CA GLU A 153 -0.04 -10.49 -23.54
C GLU A 153 -1.18 -9.58 -23.10
N TYR A 154 -1.01 -8.83 -22.02
CA TYR A 154 -2.01 -7.87 -21.54
C TYR A 154 -2.30 -6.80 -22.59
N ARG A 155 -1.27 -6.30 -23.29
CA ARG A 155 -1.40 -5.31 -24.39
C ARG A 155 -2.07 -5.87 -25.62
N GLU A 156 -1.72 -7.10 -26.06
CA GLU A 156 -2.30 -7.76 -27.23
C GLU A 156 -3.79 -8.09 -27.06
N LEU A 157 -4.21 -8.31 -25.82
CA LEU A 157 -5.58 -8.64 -25.48
C LEU A 157 -6.50 -7.41 -25.36
N VAL A 158 -5.98 -6.19 -25.43
CA VAL A 158 -6.78 -4.96 -25.41
C VAL A 158 -7.78 -4.96 -26.58
N VAL A 159 -9.05 -4.72 -26.29
CA VAL A 159 -10.11 -4.57 -27.30
C VAL A 159 -10.25 -3.09 -27.66
N SER A 160 -9.67 -2.72 -28.78
CA SER A 160 -9.75 -1.36 -29.34
C SER A 160 -11.00 -1.23 -30.22
N LEU A 161 -11.83 -0.21 -29.97
CA LEU A 161 -13.09 0.04 -30.67
C LEU A 161 -13.15 1.47 -31.17
N ARG A 162 -13.72 1.66 -32.36
CA ARG A 162 -13.93 2.98 -32.99
C ARG A 162 -15.24 3.00 -33.72
N PRO A 163 -15.98 4.14 -33.82
CA PRO A 163 -17.08 4.32 -34.73
C PRO A 163 -16.63 4.04 -36.17
N GLY A 164 -17.51 3.41 -36.98
CA GLY A 164 -17.21 2.96 -38.35
C GLY A 164 -16.40 1.67 -38.45
N MET A 165 -16.06 1.02 -37.31
CA MET A 165 -15.36 -0.27 -37.33
C MET A 165 -16.27 -1.40 -37.70
N GLU A 166 -15.91 -2.17 -38.75
CA GLU A 166 -16.59 -3.40 -39.14
C GLU A 166 -16.24 -4.56 -38.20
N ILE A 167 -17.13 -4.88 -37.30
CA ILE A 167 -17.02 -6.01 -36.38
C ILE A 167 -18.41 -6.46 -35.99
N SER A 168 -18.72 -7.76 -36.15
CA SER A 168 -20.00 -8.26 -35.68
C SER A 168 -20.11 -8.21 -34.15
N ARG A 169 -21.31 -7.92 -33.64
CA ARG A 169 -21.62 -7.91 -32.21
C ARG A 169 -21.14 -9.21 -31.54
N ASP A 170 -21.41 -10.35 -32.09
CA ASP A 170 -21.05 -11.65 -31.54
C ASP A 170 -19.52 -11.86 -31.47
N LYS A 171 -18.77 -11.28 -32.40
CA LYS A 171 -17.31 -11.27 -32.35
C LYS A 171 -16.79 -10.38 -31.21
N LEU A 172 -17.43 -9.23 -31.00
CA LEU A 172 -17.08 -8.39 -29.83
C LEU A 172 -17.36 -9.12 -28.52
N LEU A 173 -18.54 -9.77 -28.39
CA LEU A 173 -18.91 -10.52 -27.18
C LEU A 173 -17.90 -11.63 -26.86
N ARG A 174 -17.45 -12.39 -27.87
CA ARG A 174 -16.40 -13.40 -27.68
C ARG A 174 -15.10 -12.79 -27.20
N ARG A 175 -14.66 -11.69 -27.79
CA ARG A 175 -13.45 -10.99 -27.36
C ARG A 175 -13.54 -10.49 -25.92
N LEU A 176 -14.71 -10.03 -25.47
CA LEU A 176 -14.93 -9.62 -24.07
C LEU A 176 -14.78 -10.82 -23.11
N VAL A 177 -15.34 -11.97 -23.46
CA VAL A 177 -15.16 -13.20 -22.68
C VAL A 177 -13.69 -13.65 -22.67
N ASP A 178 -13.00 -13.58 -23.80
CA ASP A 178 -11.57 -13.93 -23.91
C ASP A 178 -10.68 -13.05 -22.97
N ILE A 179 -11.11 -11.82 -22.68
CA ILE A 179 -10.42 -10.91 -21.76
C ILE A 179 -11.03 -10.91 -20.34
N GLN A 180 -11.75 -11.99 -20.00
CA GLN A 180 -12.29 -12.27 -18.66
C GLN A 180 -13.40 -11.31 -18.20
N TYR A 181 -14.20 -10.77 -19.12
CA TYR A 181 -15.46 -10.10 -18.78
C TYR A 181 -16.60 -11.11 -18.73
N ASP A 182 -17.41 -11.03 -17.69
CA ASP A 182 -18.60 -11.86 -17.54
C ASP A 182 -19.83 -11.17 -18.14
N ARG A 183 -20.68 -11.96 -18.84
CA ARG A 183 -21.98 -11.46 -19.26
C ARG A 183 -22.96 -11.53 -18.10
N ASN A 184 -23.47 -10.38 -17.68
CA ASN A 184 -24.53 -10.31 -16.70
C ASN A 184 -25.49 -9.16 -17.04
N ASP A 185 -26.69 -9.52 -17.47
CA ASP A 185 -27.70 -8.54 -17.90
C ASP A 185 -28.50 -7.95 -16.72
N ILE A 186 -28.37 -8.54 -15.50
CA ILE A 186 -29.11 -8.14 -14.29
C ILE A 186 -28.18 -7.37 -13.34
N ASP A 187 -27.08 -8.00 -12.93
CA ASP A 187 -26.10 -7.43 -12.03
C ASP A 187 -24.93 -6.87 -12.85
N PHE A 188 -25.05 -5.58 -13.22
CA PHE A 188 -24.10 -4.90 -14.09
C PHE A 188 -23.09 -4.13 -13.27
N GLN A 189 -21.97 -4.76 -13.03
CA GLN A 189 -20.86 -4.25 -12.23
C GLN A 189 -19.55 -4.25 -13.04
N ARG A 190 -18.50 -3.73 -12.44
CA ARG A 190 -17.13 -3.70 -12.94
C ARG A 190 -16.68 -5.09 -13.45
N GLY A 191 -16.01 -5.13 -14.61
CA GLY A 191 -15.58 -6.38 -15.23
C GLY A 191 -16.69 -7.18 -15.89
N ARG A 192 -17.89 -6.58 -16.09
CA ARG A 192 -19.03 -7.23 -16.72
C ARG A 192 -19.51 -6.48 -17.94
N PHE A 193 -20.23 -7.19 -18.81
CA PHE A 193 -20.93 -6.59 -19.92
C PHE A 193 -22.37 -7.10 -19.99
N ARG A 194 -23.25 -6.31 -20.60
CA ARG A 194 -24.65 -6.69 -20.89
C ARG A 194 -25.04 -6.35 -22.32
N VAL A 195 -26.04 -7.04 -22.85
CA VAL A 195 -26.47 -6.90 -24.23
C VAL A 195 -27.95 -6.63 -24.29
N ARG A 196 -28.36 -5.57 -24.98
CA ARG A 196 -29.75 -5.21 -25.21
C ARG A 196 -29.99 -4.87 -26.70
N GLY A 197 -30.45 -5.84 -27.47
CA GLY A 197 -30.62 -5.66 -28.92
C GLY A 197 -29.27 -5.45 -29.60
N ASP A 198 -29.11 -4.33 -30.30
CA ASP A 198 -27.90 -3.94 -31.00
C ASP A 198 -26.95 -3.08 -30.15
N VAL A 199 -27.19 -3.05 -28.84
CA VAL A 199 -26.38 -2.29 -27.89
C VAL A 199 -25.62 -3.24 -26.96
N VAL A 200 -24.31 -3.04 -26.85
CA VAL A 200 -23.43 -3.70 -25.86
C VAL A 200 -22.95 -2.66 -24.87
N GLU A 201 -23.23 -2.87 -23.60
CA GLU A 201 -22.72 -2.03 -22.54
C GLU A 201 -21.60 -2.80 -21.79
N ILE A 202 -20.47 -2.17 -21.64
CA ILE A 202 -19.26 -2.74 -21.03
C ILE A 202 -18.90 -1.90 -19.82
N PHE A 203 -18.74 -2.53 -18.65
CA PHE A 203 -18.27 -1.85 -17.46
C PHE A 203 -16.77 -2.15 -17.26
N PRO A 204 -15.86 -1.23 -17.62
CA PRO A 204 -14.42 -1.47 -17.55
C PRO A 204 -13.94 -1.84 -16.15
N ALA A 205 -12.97 -2.74 -16.06
CA ALA A 205 -12.39 -3.17 -14.78
C ALA A 205 -11.68 -2.03 -14.00
N SER A 206 -11.28 -0.97 -14.71
CA SER A 206 -10.57 0.19 -14.19
C SER A 206 -11.48 1.37 -13.79
N ARG A 207 -12.81 1.22 -13.85
CA ARG A 207 -13.78 2.31 -13.62
C ARG A 207 -14.86 1.91 -12.62
N ASP A 208 -15.54 2.88 -12.02
CA ASP A 208 -16.57 2.67 -10.99
C ASP A 208 -17.91 3.37 -11.28
N GLU A 209 -17.92 4.46 -12.03
CA GLU A 209 -19.12 5.24 -12.26
C GLU A 209 -19.62 5.14 -13.71
N HIS A 210 -18.71 4.98 -14.67
CA HIS A 210 -19.01 5.10 -16.08
C HIS A 210 -18.79 3.79 -16.82
N CYS A 211 -19.81 3.35 -17.55
CA CYS A 211 -19.73 2.26 -18.51
C CYS A 211 -19.61 2.78 -19.95
N ILE A 212 -19.18 1.91 -20.83
CA ILE A 212 -19.06 2.17 -22.26
C ILE A 212 -20.23 1.51 -23.00
N ARG A 213 -21.02 2.30 -23.69
CA ARG A 213 -22.09 1.85 -24.53
C ARG A 213 -21.66 1.85 -25.99
N VAL A 214 -21.64 0.68 -26.60
CA VAL A 214 -21.31 0.46 -28.02
C VAL A 214 -22.62 0.15 -28.78
N GLU A 215 -22.99 1.01 -29.72
CA GLU A 215 -24.21 0.90 -30.54
C GLU A 215 -23.81 0.37 -31.90
N PHE A 216 -24.52 -0.68 -32.35
CA PHE A 216 -24.28 -1.33 -33.64
C PHE A 216 -25.38 -0.99 -34.65
N PHE A 217 -24.97 -0.85 -35.90
CA PHE A 217 -25.88 -0.89 -37.04
C PHE A 217 -25.44 -2.06 -37.97
N GLY A 218 -26.10 -3.19 -37.84
CA GLY A 218 -25.65 -4.44 -38.47
C GLY A 218 -24.32 -4.92 -37.87
N ASP A 219 -23.32 -5.06 -38.72
CA ASP A 219 -21.95 -5.48 -38.33
C ASP A 219 -20.96 -4.28 -38.22
N GLU A 220 -21.45 -3.07 -38.09
CA GLU A 220 -20.67 -1.86 -37.94
C GLU A 220 -20.98 -1.17 -36.62
N ILE A 221 -19.94 -0.66 -35.94
CA ILE A 221 -20.11 0.19 -34.75
C ILE A 221 -20.53 1.60 -35.20
N GLU A 222 -21.79 1.98 -34.91
CA GLU A 222 -22.31 3.30 -35.24
C GLU A 222 -21.79 4.36 -34.30
N ARG A 223 -21.81 4.09 -32.98
CA ARG A 223 -21.41 5.07 -31.92
C ARG A 223 -20.84 4.38 -30.72
N ILE A 224 -19.98 5.13 -30.03
CA ILE A 224 -19.44 4.76 -28.74
C ILE A 224 -19.70 5.91 -27.76
N ARG A 225 -20.39 5.61 -26.67
CA ARG A 225 -20.80 6.59 -25.66
C ARG A 225 -20.31 6.18 -24.27
N GLU A 226 -19.97 7.18 -23.50
CA GLU A 226 -19.73 7.03 -22.07
C GLU A 226 -21.02 7.33 -21.32
N VAL A 227 -21.41 6.44 -20.42
CA VAL A 227 -22.72 6.47 -19.76
C VAL A 227 -22.51 6.24 -18.28
N ASP A 228 -23.16 7.05 -17.45
CA ASP A 228 -23.24 6.79 -16.02
C ASP A 228 -23.97 5.46 -15.78
N ALA A 229 -23.32 4.54 -15.08
CA ALA A 229 -23.80 3.16 -14.92
C ALA A 229 -25.07 3.09 -14.06
N LEU A 230 -25.28 4.03 -13.14
CA LEU A 230 -26.41 4.08 -12.22
C LEU A 230 -27.62 4.78 -12.86
N THR A 231 -27.41 5.98 -13.41
CA THR A 231 -28.50 6.82 -13.95
C THR A 231 -28.82 6.51 -15.40
N GLY A 232 -27.87 5.95 -16.15
CA GLY A 232 -27.97 5.73 -17.60
C GLY A 232 -27.80 7.01 -18.43
N GLU A 233 -27.38 8.12 -17.81
CA GLU A 233 -27.14 9.39 -18.47
C GLU A 233 -25.88 9.33 -19.34
N ILE A 234 -25.96 9.89 -20.56
CA ILE A 234 -24.81 9.97 -21.47
C ILE A 234 -23.92 11.11 -21.03
N THR A 235 -22.71 10.79 -20.62
CA THR A 235 -21.71 11.76 -20.16
C THR A 235 -20.75 12.22 -21.23
N GLY A 236 -20.64 11.47 -22.35
CA GLY A 236 -19.81 11.85 -23.49
C GLY A 236 -19.88 10.89 -24.67
N GLU A 237 -19.35 11.32 -25.81
CA GLU A 237 -19.10 10.47 -26.98
C GLU A 237 -17.59 10.23 -27.14
N ARG A 238 -17.21 9.07 -27.67
CA ARG A 238 -15.82 8.65 -27.84
C ARG A 238 -15.54 8.24 -29.29
N GLU A 239 -14.52 8.85 -29.87
CA GLU A 239 -14.00 8.46 -31.20
C GLU A 239 -13.15 7.19 -31.15
N HIS A 240 -12.68 6.83 -29.96
CA HIS A 240 -11.88 5.63 -29.71
C HIS A 240 -11.99 5.24 -28.24
N ILE A 241 -12.02 3.93 -27.97
CA ILE A 241 -11.91 3.38 -26.63
C ILE A 241 -11.08 2.09 -26.63
N SER A 242 -10.25 1.93 -25.62
CA SER A 242 -9.53 0.69 -25.31
C SER A 242 -10.18 0.01 -24.11
N ILE A 243 -10.61 -1.23 -24.26
CA ILE A 243 -11.11 -2.06 -23.16
C ILE A 243 -9.99 -3.02 -22.76
N PHE A 244 -9.48 -2.83 -21.56
CA PHE A 244 -8.41 -3.64 -20.99
C PHE A 244 -8.98 -4.91 -20.35
N PRO A 245 -8.18 -5.99 -20.23
CA PRO A 245 -8.60 -7.21 -19.55
C PRO A 245 -9.08 -6.98 -18.12
N ALA A 246 -10.08 -7.77 -17.70
CA ALA A 246 -10.64 -7.71 -16.33
C ALA A 246 -9.75 -8.43 -15.28
N SER A 247 -8.66 -9.05 -15.71
CA SER A 247 -7.66 -9.69 -14.83
C SER A 247 -6.26 -9.42 -15.34
N HIS A 248 -5.30 -9.29 -14.43
CA HIS A 248 -3.87 -9.18 -14.79
C HIS A 248 -3.26 -10.53 -15.25
N PHE A 249 -3.90 -11.66 -14.94
CA PHE A 249 -3.49 -13.01 -15.35
C PHE A 249 -4.38 -13.55 -16.48
N VAL A 250 -4.46 -12.81 -17.58
CA VAL A 250 -5.20 -13.22 -18.77
C VAL A 250 -4.23 -13.84 -19.77
N THR A 251 -4.61 -14.97 -20.32
CA THR A 251 -3.81 -15.72 -21.28
C THR A 251 -4.68 -16.12 -22.49
N ARG A 252 -4.13 -16.04 -23.69
CA ARG A 252 -4.86 -16.45 -24.90
C ARG A 252 -5.21 -17.94 -24.84
N PRO A 253 -6.34 -18.38 -25.42
CA PRO A 253 -6.77 -19.78 -25.38
C PRO A 253 -5.72 -20.77 -25.89
N ASP A 254 -4.96 -20.41 -26.93
CA ASP A 254 -3.90 -21.27 -27.48
C ASP A 254 -2.71 -21.38 -26.53
N THR A 255 -2.32 -20.27 -25.90
CA THR A 255 -1.26 -20.22 -24.89
C THR A 255 -1.67 -21.02 -23.65
N LEU A 256 -2.93 -20.90 -23.22
CA LEU A 256 -3.48 -21.68 -22.10
C LEU A 256 -3.41 -23.19 -22.35
N LYS A 257 -3.78 -23.65 -23.55
CA LYS A 257 -3.67 -25.08 -23.89
C LYS A 257 -2.24 -25.62 -23.82
N GLN A 258 -1.26 -24.82 -24.27
CA GLN A 258 0.16 -25.19 -24.17
C GLN A 258 0.61 -25.21 -22.70
N ALA A 259 0.19 -24.22 -21.90
CA ALA A 259 0.48 -24.18 -20.47
C ALA A 259 -0.08 -25.41 -19.75
N ILE A 260 -1.32 -25.80 -20.01
CA ILE A 260 -1.95 -27.02 -19.47
C ILE A 260 -1.13 -28.26 -19.84
N GLY A 261 -0.69 -28.37 -21.10
CA GLY A 261 0.19 -29.46 -21.51
C GLY A 261 1.50 -29.52 -20.73
N ASN A 262 2.14 -28.37 -20.53
CA ASN A 262 3.39 -28.27 -19.77
C ASN A 262 3.20 -28.59 -18.28
N ILE A 263 2.08 -28.17 -17.68
CA ILE A 263 1.72 -28.48 -16.28
C ILE A 263 1.52 -29.99 -16.12
N LYS A 264 0.85 -30.67 -17.06
CA LYS A 264 0.67 -32.13 -17.05
C LYS A 264 2.02 -32.88 -17.09
N ILE A 265 2.94 -32.41 -17.91
CA ILE A 265 4.31 -32.97 -17.98
C ILE A 265 5.05 -32.80 -16.65
N GLU A 266 5.05 -31.59 -16.09
CA GLU A 266 5.69 -31.31 -14.79
C GLU A 266 5.07 -32.16 -13.66
N LEU A 267 3.74 -32.32 -13.66
CA LEU A 267 3.05 -33.18 -12.70
C LEU A 267 3.54 -34.62 -12.78
N GLU A 268 3.57 -35.20 -13.98
CA GLU A 268 4.04 -36.57 -14.17
C GLU A 268 5.48 -36.76 -13.71
N GLU A 269 6.36 -35.82 -14.02
CA GLU A 269 7.76 -35.85 -13.59
C GLU A 269 7.87 -35.78 -12.06
N ARG A 270 7.13 -34.85 -11.44
CA ARG A 270 7.15 -34.71 -9.98
C ARG A 270 6.55 -35.92 -9.25
N LEU A 271 5.49 -36.50 -9.79
CA LEU A 271 4.90 -37.73 -9.23
C LEU A 271 5.87 -38.91 -9.26
N LYS A 272 6.65 -39.09 -10.33
CA LYS A 272 7.72 -40.09 -10.42
C LYS A 272 8.75 -39.89 -9.30
N VAL A 273 9.18 -38.66 -9.04
CA VAL A 273 10.13 -38.33 -7.97
C VAL A 273 9.53 -38.68 -6.59
N LEU A 274 8.35 -38.17 -6.28
CA LEU A 274 7.69 -38.40 -4.98
C LEU A 274 7.46 -39.91 -4.73
N ARG A 275 7.01 -40.65 -5.72
CA ARG A 275 6.83 -42.10 -5.63
C ARG A 275 8.16 -42.86 -5.44
N SER A 276 9.23 -42.41 -6.09
CA SER A 276 10.58 -43.01 -5.92
C SER A 276 11.15 -42.75 -4.53
N GLU A 277 10.77 -41.63 -3.89
CA GLU A 277 11.11 -41.29 -2.52
C GLU A 277 10.16 -41.91 -1.47
N ASN A 278 9.19 -42.75 -1.88
CA ASN A 278 8.16 -43.34 -1.05
C ASN A 278 7.23 -42.32 -0.37
N LYS A 279 7.08 -41.12 -0.92
CA LYS A 279 6.17 -40.06 -0.48
C LYS A 279 4.80 -40.22 -1.16
N LEU A 280 4.08 -41.29 -0.82
CA LEU A 280 2.85 -41.68 -1.51
C LEU A 280 1.67 -40.73 -1.22
N LEU A 281 1.61 -40.20 0.01
CA LEU A 281 0.57 -39.25 0.41
C LEU A 281 0.72 -37.92 -0.29
N GLU A 282 1.97 -37.42 -0.35
CA GLU A 282 2.33 -36.18 -1.06
C GLU A 282 2.06 -36.31 -2.56
N ALA A 283 2.37 -37.47 -3.15
CA ALA A 283 2.07 -37.74 -4.55
C ALA A 283 0.56 -37.74 -4.83
N GLN A 284 -0.25 -38.39 -4.01
CA GLN A 284 -1.70 -38.41 -4.16
C GLN A 284 -2.31 -37.01 -4.01
N ARG A 285 -1.89 -36.26 -3.02
CA ARG A 285 -2.35 -34.88 -2.74
C ARG A 285 -2.06 -33.97 -3.93
N LEU A 286 -0.83 -34.02 -4.43
CA LEU A 286 -0.40 -33.21 -5.58
C LEU A 286 -1.18 -33.56 -6.85
N GLU A 287 -1.38 -34.88 -7.11
CA GLU A 287 -2.11 -35.35 -8.27
C GLU A 287 -3.58 -34.90 -8.26
N GLN A 288 -4.26 -35.04 -7.13
CA GLN A 288 -5.65 -34.61 -7.00
C GLN A 288 -5.82 -33.11 -7.17
N ARG A 289 -4.99 -32.32 -6.48
CA ARG A 289 -5.07 -30.86 -6.56
C ARG A 289 -4.78 -30.33 -7.95
N THR A 290 -3.69 -30.82 -8.56
CA THR A 290 -3.29 -30.31 -9.87
C THR A 290 -4.27 -30.70 -10.96
N ASN A 291 -4.83 -31.93 -10.94
CA ASN A 291 -5.86 -32.32 -11.90
C ASN A 291 -7.13 -31.49 -11.76
N TYR A 292 -7.57 -31.20 -10.54
CA TYR A 292 -8.72 -30.30 -10.32
C TYR A 292 -8.46 -28.90 -10.86
N ASP A 293 -7.28 -28.32 -10.60
CA ASP A 293 -6.89 -27.01 -11.12
C ASP A 293 -6.86 -26.99 -12.67
N LEU A 294 -6.40 -28.11 -13.28
CA LEU A 294 -6.38 -28.28 -14.75
C LEU A 294 -7.78 -28.35 -15.36
N GLU A 295 -8.70 -29.09 -14.74
CA GLU A 295 -10.10 -29.16 -15.18
C GLU A 295 -10.75 -27.75 -15.14
N MET A 296 -10.53 -27.00 -14.06
CA MET A 296 -11.05 -25.64 -13.94
C MET A 296 -10.46 -24.71 -15.02
N MET A 297 -9.16 -24.83 -15.32
CA MET A 297 -8.53 -24.05 -16.38
C MET A 297 -9.05 -24.43 -17.78
N GLU A 298 -9.33 -25.72 -18.04
CA GLU A 298 -9.88 -26.18 -19.32
C GLU A 298 -11.32 -25.70 -19.55
N GLU A 299 -12.16 -25.74 -18.50
CA GLU A 299 -13.59 -25.40 -18.61
C GLU A 299 -13.87 -23.90 -18.45
N MET A 300 -13.20 -23.24 -17.50
CA MET A 300 -13.48 -21.85 -17.11
C MET A 300 -12.40 -20.86 -17.56
N GLY A 301 -11.25 -21.34 -18.07
CA GLY A 301 -10.09 -20.50 -18.37
C GLY A 301 -9.34 -19.99 -17.12
N TYR A 302 -9.74 -20.40 -15.92
CA TYR A 302 -9.21 -19.91 -14.65
C TYR A 302 -9.32 -20.99 -13.57
N CYS A 303 -8.42 -20.92 -12.55
CA CYS A 303 -8.55 -21.71 -11.32
C CYS A 303 -8.12 -20.90 -10.09
N SER A 304 -8.59 -21.29 -8.91
CA SER A 304 -8.13 -20.69 -7.65
C SER A 304 -6.63 -20.93 -7.44
N GLY A 305 -5.87 -19.84 -7.25
CA GLY A 305 -4.41 -19.91 -7.13
C GLY A 305 -3.68 -20.06 -8.48
N ILE A 306 -4.29 -19.60 -9.57
CA ILE A 306 -3.72 -19.63 -10.93
C ILE A 306 -2.31 -19.02 -11.00
N GLU A 307 -2.02 -18.08 -10.11
CA GLU A 307 -0.69 -17.45 -9.98
C GLU A 307 0.44 -18.48 -9.72
N ASN A 308 0.14 -19.62 -9.11
CA ASN A 308 1.12 -20.69 -8.89
C ASN A 308 1.59 -21.36 -10.21
N TYR A 309 0.83 -21.18 -11.26
CA TYR A 309 1.15 -21.68 -12.61
C TYR A 309 1.67 -20.57 -13.54
N SER A 310 1.94 -19.37 -13.02
CA SER A 310 2.35 -18.17 -13.77
C SER A 310 3.55 -18.40 -14.70
N ARG A 311 4.49 -19.27 -14.31
CA ARG A 311 5.63 -19.67 -15.15
C ARG A 311 5.18 -20.33 -16.46
N HIS A 312 4.25 -21.29 -16.37
CA HIS A 312 3.71 -21.99 -17.53
C HIS A 312 2.81 -21.09 -18.39
N LEU A 313 1.96 -20.29 -17.74
CA LEU A 313 1.09 -19.34 -18.41
C LEU A 313 1.86 -18.29 -19.22
N ALA A 314 2.99 -17.82 -18.70
CA ALA A 314 3.85 -16.86 -19.38
C ALA A 314 4.98 -17.54 -20.21
N HIS A 315 4.94 -18.87 -20.43
CA HIS A 315 5.96 -19.64 -21.15
C HIS A 315 7.41 -19.33 -20.73
N ARG A 316 7.63 -19.06 -19.44
CA ARG A 316 8.95 -18.73 -18.91
C ARG A 316 9.75 -19.99 -18.56
N PRO A 317 11.08 -19.97 -18.75
CA PRO A 317 11.96 -21.03 -18.24
C PRO A 317 11.91 -21.13 -16.71
N ALA A 318 12.22 -22.31 -16.17
CA ALA A 318 12.35 -22.49 -14.72
C ALA A 318 13.43 -21.56 -14.15
N GLY A 319 13.12 -20.93 -12.99
CA GLY A 319 14.00 -20.00 -12.30
C GLY A 319 14.12 -18.61 -12.93
N SER A 320 13.43 -18.33 -14.03
CA SER A 320 13.44 -17.02 -14.68
C SER A 320 12.80 -15.92 -13.81
N THR A 321 13.15 -14.68 -14.10
CA THR A 321 12.57 -13.49 -13.46
C THR A 321 11.08 -13.40 -13.78
N PRO A 322 10.19 -13.23 -12.79
CA PRO A 322 8.76 -13.01 -13.06
C PRO A 322 8.52 -11.62 -13.63
N TYR A 323 7.47 -11.47 -14.43
CA TYR A 323 6.96 -10.16 -14.81
C TYR A 323 6.30 -9.47 -13.59
N THR A 324 6.50 -8.17 -13.48
CA THR A 324 6.01 -7.35 -12.38
C THR A 324 5.43 -6.04 -12.90
N LEU A 325 4.98 -5.15 -12.01
CA LEU A 325 4.55 -3.81 -12.42
C LEU A 325 5.67 -3.04 -13.15
N LEU A 326 6.94 -3.27 -12.80
CA LEU A 326 8.08 -2.59 -13.40
C LEU A 326 8.20 -2.86 -14.90
N ASP A 327 7.75 -4.04 -15.36
CA ASP A 327 7.78 -4.42 -16.77
C ASP A 327 6.70 -3.72 -17.62
N TYR A 328 5.71 -3.09 -16.99
CA TYR A 328 4.69 -2.27 -17.68
C TYR A 328 5.15 -0.84 -17.96
N PHE A 329 6.19 -0.38 -17.26
CA PHE A 329 6.77 0.93 -17.49
C PHE A 329 7.59 0.99 -18.80
N PRO A 330 7.68 2.16 -19.44
CA PRO A 330 8.63 2.35 -20.53
C PRO A 330 10.08 2.38 -20.00
N ASP A 331 11.05 2.09 -20.86
CA ASP A 331 12.48 1.93 -20.48
C ASP A 331 13.08 3.18 -19.81
N ASP A 332 12.54 4.37 -20.08
CA ASP A 332 13.07 5.66 -19.60
C ASP A 332 12.42 6.16 -18.30
N PHE A 333 11.63 5.33 -17.63
CA PHE A 333 10.99 5.71 -16.37
C PHE A 333 11.99 5.94 -15.22
N GLN A 334 11.55 6.66 -14.21
CA GLN A 334 12.31 6.86 -12.97
C GLN A 334 11.62 6.19 -11.78
N ILE A 335 12.43 5.76 -10.82
CA ILE A 335 11.98 5.20 -9.55
C ILE A 335 12.31 6.17 -8.42
N VAL A 336 11.35 6.40 -7.54
CA VAL A 336 11.53 7.13 -6.29
C VAL A 336 11.25 6.18 -5.14
N ILE A 337 12.19 5.99 -4.24
CA ILE A 337 12.03 5.14 -3.07
C ILE A 337 11.87 6.04 -1.84
N ASP A 338 10.64 6.12 -1.35
CA ASP A 338 10.39 6.87 -0.12
C ASP A 338 10.72 6.04 1.12
N GLU A 339 11.21 6.70 2.17
CA GLU A 339 11.77 6.09 3.38
C GLU A 339 12.68 4.90 3.03
N SER A 340 13.64 5.15 2.14
CA SER A 340 14.47 4.13 1.48
C SER A 340 15.22 3.23 2.48
N HIS A 341 15.60 3.76 3.65
CA HIS A 341 16.24 3.00 4.73
C HIS A 341 15.37 1.85 5.29
N VAL A 342 14.05 1.87 5.04
CA VAL A 342 13.11 0.78 5.37
C VAL A 342 12.70 0.02 4.11
N THR A 343 12.40 0.73 3.02
CA THR A 343 11.89 0.14 1.77
C THR A 343 12.91 -0.77 1.10
N MET A 344 14.20 -0.38 1.04
CA MET A 344 15.23 -1.20 0.41
C MET A 344 15.54 -2.51 1.15
N PRO A 345 15.67 -2.53 2.50
CA PRO A 345 15.75 -3.79 3.24
C PRO A 345 14.54 -4.70 3.06
N GLN A 346 13.33 -4.14 2.91
CA GLN A 346 12.12 -4.91 2.65
C GLN A 346 12.15 -5.57 1.26
N ILE A 347 12.53 -4.83 0.21
CA ILE A 347 12.75 -5.39 -1.15
C ILE A 347 13.73 -6.56 -1.09
N ARG A 348 14.84 -6.41 -0.37
CA ARG A 348 15.87 -7.46 -0.21
C ARG A 348 15.33 -8.70 0.51
N GLY A 349 14.52 -8.52 1.56
CA GLY A 349 14.06 -9.59 2.45
C GLY A 349 12.89 -10.41 1.91
N MET A 350 12.03 -9.84 1.06
CA MET A 350 10.78 -10.47 0.63
C MET A 350 10.97 -11.81 -0.09
N TYR A 351 11.97 -11.91 -0.95
CA TYR A 351 12.24 -13.14 -1.70
C TYR A 351 12.49 -14.35 -0.80
N ASN A 352 13.35 -14.21 0.20
CA ASN A 352 13.74 -15.33 1.06
C ASN A 352 12.55 -15.88 1.89
N GLY A 353 11.70 -15.00 2.41
CA GLY A 353 10.52 -15.40 3.16
C GLY A 353 9.49 -16.15 2.30
N ASP A 354 9.23 -15.67 1.09
CA ASP A 354 8.31 -16.32 0.14
C ASP A 354 8.84 -17.69 -0.31
N GLN A 355 10.13 -17.79 -0.64
CA GLN A 355 10.77 -19.04 -1.06
C GLN A 355 10.73 -20.10 0.03
N ALA A 356 11.08 -19.76 1.27
CA ALA A 356 11.06 -20.71 2.37
C ALA A 356 9.66 -21.31 2.59
N ARG A 357 8.61 -20.48 2.56
CA ARG A 357 7.22 -20.90 2.71
C ARG A 357 6.77 -21.81 1.55
N LYS A 358 7.04 -21.44 0.32
CA LYS A 358 6.64 -22.20 -0.88
C LYS A 358 7.42 -23.50 -1.03
N GLN A 359 8.68 -23.52 -0.63
CA GLN A 359 9.47 -24.75 -0.62
C GLN A 359 8.82 -25.83 0.24
N MET A 360 8.31 -25.46 1.41
CA MET A 360 7.56 -26.39 2.26
C MET A 360 6.31 -26.94 1.57
N LEU A 361 5.57 -26.13 0.84
CA LEU A 361 4.40 -26.58 0.08
C LEU A 361 4.76 -27.54 -1.05
N VAL A 362 5.88 -27.30 -1.74
CA VAL A 362 6.38 -28.14 -2.82
C VAL A 362 6.92 -29.48 -2.28
N ASP A 363 7.67 -29.45 -1.18
CA ASP A 363 8.29 -30.65 -0.60
C ASP A 363 7.24 -31.61 -0.02
N HIS A 364 6.09 -31.10 0.43
CA HIS A 364 5.00 -31.87 1.00
C HIS A 364 3.81 -32.07 0.04
N GLY A 365 3.97 -31.85 -1.26
CA GLY A 365 3.00 -32.19 -2.30
C GLY A 365 1.75 -31.31 -2.36
N PHE A 366 1.78 -30.08 -1.84
CA PHE A 366 0.69 -29.12 -1.96
C PHE A 366 0.76 -28.33 -3.25
N ARG A 367 1.96 -28.09 -3.77
CA ARG A 367 2.18 -27.32 -5.02
C ARG A 367 3.27 -27.99 -5.88
N LEU A 368 3.18 -27.73 -7.20
CA LEU A 368 4.22 -28.09 -8.14
C LEU A 368 5.50 -27.24 -7.93
N PRO A 369 6.68 -27.72 -8.33
CA PRO A 369 7.92 -26.95 -8.29
C PRO A 369 7.83 -25.57 -8.99
N SER A 370 7.03 -25.46 -10.07
CA SER A 370 6.77 -24.20 -10.76
C SER A 370 6.18 -23.08 -9.89
N ALA A 371 5.50 -23.43 -8.78
CA ALA A 371 5.00 -22.44 -7.82
C ALA A 371 6.10 -21.59 -7.19
N LEU A 372 7.35 -22.08 -7.14
CA LEU A 372 8.52 -21.35 -6.68
C LEU A 372 8.88 -20.16 -7.59
N ASP A 373 8.45 -20.18 -8.84
CA ASP A 373 8.69 -19.13 -9.83
C ASP A 373 7.62 -18.02 -9.81
N ASN A 374 6.54 -18.20 -9.04
CA ASN A 374 5.62 -17.13 -8.66
C ASN A 374 6.15 -16.47 -7.38
N ARG A 375 6.99 -15.52 -7.49
CA ARG A 375 7.78 -14.94 -6.41
C ARG A 375 8.03 -13.46 -6.60
N PRO A 376 8.38 -12.70 -5.55
CA PRO A 376 8.88 -11.35 -5.73
C PRO A 376 10.25 -11.36 -6.43
N LEU A 377 10.63 -10.23 -7.00
CA LEU A 377 11.96 -10.00 -7.53
C LEU A 377 13.01 -10.18 -6.43
N ARG A 378 14.17 -10.74 -6.82
CA ARG A 378 15.40 -10.61 -6.02
C ARG A 378 15.94 -9.18 -6.14
N LEU A 379 16.78 -8.76 -5.20
CA LEU A 379 17.36 -7.41 -5.24
C LEU A 379 18.11 -7.18 -6.57
N GLU A 380 18.91 -8.17 -7.03
CA GLU A 380 19.69 -8.08 -8.26
C GLU A 380 18.79 -8.02 -9.51
N GLU A 381 17.60 -8.62 -9.45
CA GLU A 381 16.61 -8.55 -10.53
C GLU A 381 15.93 -7.18 -10.52
N PHE A 382 15.57 -6.66 -9.34
CA PHE A 382 15.06 -5.30 -9.18
C PHE A 382 16.07 -4.26 -9.70
N GLU A 383 17.37 -4.40 -9.37
CA GLU A 383 18.43 -3.49 -9.83
C GLU A 383 18.58 -3.46 -11.37
N LYS A 384 18.19 -4.53 -12.07
CA LYS A 384 18.19 -4.56 -13.55
C LYS A 384 17.10 -3.69 -14.17
N HIS A 385 15.97 -3.54 -13.50
CA HIS A 385 14.88 -2.66 -13.96
C HIS A 385 15.16 -1.18 -13.72
N ILE A 386 16.18 -0.84 -12.90
CA ILE A 386 16.50 0.55 -12.61
C ILE A 386 17.19 1.19 -13.81
N ASN A 387 16.48 2.13 -14.45
CA ASN A 387 17.09 3.13 -15.32
C ASN A 387 17.68 4.26 -14.48
N GLN A 388 16.86 4.97 -13.73
CA GLN A 388 17.27 6.00 -12.78
C GLN A 388 16.45 5.86 -11.49
N ILE A 389 17.12 6.00 -10.34
CA ILE A 389 16.51 5.85 -9.02
C ILE A 389 16.93 6.98 -8.08
N MET A 390 15.95 7.47 -7.35
CA MET A 390 16.12 8.47 -6.30
C MET A 390 15.71 7.87 -4.95
N PHE A 391 16.65 7.82 -4.02
CA PHE A 391 16.41 7.40 -2.64
C PHE A 391 16.08 8.62 -1.78
N ILE A 392 15.01 8.55 -1.03
CA ILE A 392 14.55 9.62 -0.15
C ILE A 392 14.48 9.10 1.27
N SER A 393 15.18 9.75 2.19
CA SER A 393 15.16 9.39 3.60
C SER A 393 15.68 10.53 4.47
N ALA A 394 15.21 10.59 5.72
CA ALA A 394 15.84 11.42 6.75
C ALA A 394 17.14 10.77 7.32
N THR A 395 17.27 9.47 7.11
CA THR A 395 18.36 8.62 7.62
C THR A 395 18.76 7.56 6.59
N PRO A 396 19.40 7.93 5.46
CA PRO A 396 19.79 6.99 4.40
C PRO A 396 20.55 5.77 4.94
N GLY A 397 20.32 4.61 4.34
CA GLY A 397 20.94 3.36 4.72
C GLY A 397 22.32 3.14 4.10
N PRO A 398 23.06 2.08 4.52
CA PRO A 398 24.35 1.73 3.91
C PRO A 398 24.25 1.47 2.42
N TYR A 399 23.14 0.88 1.96
CA TYR A 399 22.92 0.57 0.54
C TYR A 399 22.88 1.86 -0.29
N GLU A 400 22.11 2.86 0.13
CA GLU A 400 21.99 4.14 -0.58
C GLU A 400 23.32 4.89 -0.60
N LEU A 401 24.02 4.91 0.55
CA LEU A 401 25.32 5.58 0.66
C LEU A 401 26.42 4.89 -0.13
N GLU A 402 26.39 3.56 -0.26
CA GLU A 402 27.29 2.79 -1.12
C GLU A 402 27.06 3.09 -2.60
N LYS A 403 25.77 3.14 -3.02
CA LYS A 403 25.42 3.42 -4.43
C LYS A 403 25.62 4.89 -4.81
N ASN A 404 25.43 5.81 -3.88
CA ASN A 404 25.62 7.26 -4.10
C ASN A 404 26.17 7.95 -2.86
N PRO A 405 27.51 8.09 -2.76
CA PRO A 405 28.16 8.81 -1.65
C PRO A 405 27.88 10.32 -1.64
N ASP A 406 27.56 10.93 -2.80
CA ASP A 406 27.26 12.36 -2.92
C ASP A 406 25.79 12.64 -2.59
N VAL A 407 25.49 12.71 -1.29
CA VAL A 407 24.14 12.93 -0.79
C VAL A 407 23.72 14.40 -0.95
N ILE A 408 22.49 14.60 -1.41
CA ILE A 408 21.86 15.91 -1.48
C ILE A 408 21.11 16.16 -0.18
N GLU A 409 21.50 17.17 0.57
CA GLU A 409 20.86 17.50 1.85
C GLU A 409 19.74 18.52 1.68
N GLN A 410 18.61 18.28 2.36
CA GLN A 410 17.48 19.16 2.52
C GLN A 410 17.09 19.21 4.00
N ILE A 411 17.70 20.16 4.73
CA ILE A 411 17.64 20.25 6.19
C ILE A 411 16.72 21.38 6.65
N ILE A 412 16.64 22.48 5.89
CA ILE A 412 15.86 23.66 6.23
C ILE A 412 14.38 23.37 6.04
N ARG A 413 13.56 23.65 7.07
CA ARG A 413 12.11 23.59 6.97
C ARG A 413 11.54 24.93 6.49
N PRO A 414 10.61 24.95 5.54
CA PRO A 414 9.95 26.19 5.11
C PRO A 414 9.27 26.95 6.26
N THR A 415 8.89 26.28 7.32
CA THR A 415 8.26 26.82 8.53
C THR A 415 9.25 27.50 9.48
N GLY A 416 10.53 27.36 9.25
CA GLY A 416 11.60 27.78 10.18
C GLY A 416 11.74 26.90 11.43
N LEU A 417 10.96 25.82 11.57
CA LEU A 417 11.05 24.92 12.72
C LEU A 417 12.40 24.24 12.80
N LEU A 418 12.91 24.13 14.01
CA LEU A 418 14.23 23.57 14.33
C LEU A 418 14.10 22.08 14.69
N ASP A 419 15.20 21.35 14.56
CA ASP A 419 15.31 20.05 15.20
C ASP A 419 15.27 20.20 16.72
N PRO A 420 14.71 19.23 17.47
CA PRO A 420 14.44 19.38 18.90
C PRO A 420 15.73 19.48 19.74
N VAL A 421 15.62 20.12 20.87
CA VAL A 421 16.67 20.05 21.91
C VAL A 421 16.62 18.66 22.53
N VAL A 422 17.78 18.00 22.67
CA VAL A 422 17.91 16.67 23.25
C VAL A 422 18.57 16.75 24.60
N GLU A 423 17.92 16.23 25.64
CA GLU A 423 18.42 16.16 27.01
C GLU A 423 18.62 14.70 27.42
N ILE A 424 19.66 14.44 28.22
CA ILE A 424 19.88 13.14 28.85
C ILE A 424 19.59 13.29 30.33
N ARG A 425 18.78 12.40 30.88
CA ARG A 425 18.46 12.34 32.31
C ARG A 425 18.68 10.92 32.84
N PRO A 426 18.98 10.77 34.17
CA PRO A 426 19.21 9.45 34.74
C PRO A 426 17.99 8.55 34.70
N ILE A 427 18.21 7.22 34.68
CA ILE A 427 17.13 6.22 34.72
C ILE A 427 16.47 6.21 36.12
N GLU A 428 17.24 6.42 37.16
CA GLU A 428 16.69 6.53 38.53
C GLU A 428 15.73 7.73 38.64
N GLY A 429 14.50 7.46 39.02
CA GLY A 429 13.43 8.47 39.11
C GLY A 429 12.79 8.86 37.77
N GLN A 430 13.10 8.14 36.68
CA GLN A 430 12.61 8.48 35.31
C GLN A 430 11.10 8.59 35.23
N ILE A 431 10.33 7.81 35.99
CA ILE A 431 8.87 7.83 35.90
C ILE A 431 8.29 9.08 36.59
N ASP A 432 8.84 9.48 37.74
CA ASP A 432 8.40 10.69 38.44
C ASP A 432 8.75 11.94 37.63
N ASP A 433 9.95 12.00 37.07
CA ASP A 433 10.42 13.07 36.18
C ASP A 433 9.55 13.14 34.89
N LEU A 434 9.21 12.00 34.30
CA LEU A 434 8.33 11.92 33.16
C LEU A 434 6.90 12.43 33.49
N MET A 435 6.39 12.15 34.69
CA MET A 435 5.09 12.63 35.16
C MET A 435 5.06 14.15 35.26
N ASP A 436 6.12 14.76 35.80
CA ASP A 436 6.23 16.20 35.90
C ASP A 436 6.26 16.86 34.51
N GLU A 437 7.01 16.30 33.56
CA GLU A 437 7.06 16.76 32.16
C GLU A 437 5.72 16.58 31.45
N ILE A 438 4.99 15.48 31.66
CA ILE A 438 3.65 15.27 31.12
C ILE A 438 2.70 16.35 31.62
N ASN A 439 2.69 16.63 32.93
CA ASN A 439 1.81 17.64 33.53
C ASN A 439 2.11 19.03 32.95
N GLU A 440 3.39 19.42 32.81
CA GLU A 440 3.76 20.69 32.20
C GLU A 440 3.27 20.83 30.75
N ARG A 441 3.30 19.74 29.95
CA ARG A 441 2.83 19.76 28.55
C ARG A 441 1.30 19.77 28.47
N THR A 442 0.64 19.00 29.31
CA THR A 442 -0.83 18.94 29.36
C THR A 442 -1.44 20.30 29.74
N GLU A 443 -0.83 21.03 30.68
CA GLU A 443 -1.23 22.40 31.01
C GLU A 443 -1.16 23.37 29.82
N LYS A 444 -0.27 23.11 28.87
CA LYS A 444 -0.09 23.89 27.63
C LYS A 444 -0.90 23.38 26.43
N ASP A 445 -1.75 22.38 26.63
CA ASP A 445 -2.49 21.68 25.56
C ASP A 445 -1.56 21.06 24.50
N GLU A 446 -0.39 20.58 24.93
CA GLU A 446 0.58 19.88 24.10
C GLU A 446 0.53 18.37 24.36
N ARG A 447 1.06 17.57 23.44
CA ARG A 447 1.01 16.10 23.49
C ARG A 447 2.41 15.51 23.70
N VAL A 448 2.43 14.31 24.29
CA VAL A 448 3.68 13.61 24.67
C VAL A 448 3.69 12.22 24.01
N LEU A 449 4.83 11.86 23.44
CA LEU A 449 5.12 10.50 22.97
C LEU A 449 6.12 9.86 23.92
N VAL A 450 5.85 8.63 24.37
CA VAL A 450 6.76 7.86 25.25
C VAL A 450 7.12 6.54 24.57
N THR A 451 8.42 6.29 24.38
CA THR A 451 8.87 5.03 23.77
C THR A 451 9.51 4.12 24.82
N THR A 452 9.08 2.86 24.84
CA THR A 452 9.59 1.78 25.70
C THR A 452 10.33 0.71 24.89
N LEU A 453 10.95 -0.25 25.54
CA LEU A 453 11.66 -1.36 24.88
C LEU A 453 10.80 -2.59 24.66
N THR A 454 9.82 -2.82 25.53
CA THR A 454 8.99 -4.04 25.50
C THR A 454 7.52 -3.73 25.60
N LYS A 455 6.69 -4.64 25.08
CA LYS A 455 5.23 -4.59 25.17
C LYS A 455 4.76 -4.47 26.63
N LYS A 456 5.33 -5.30 27.49
CA LYS A 456 5.00 -5.30 28.91
C LYS A 456 5.32 -3.97 29.60
N MET A 457 6.48 -3.38 29.32
CA MET A 457 6.80 -2.03 29.88
C MET A 457 5.82 -0.96 29.41
N ALA A 458 5.38 -1.03 28.15
CA ALA A 458 4.41 -0.06 27.62
C ALA A 458 3.04 -0.23 28.29
N GLU A 459 2.60 -1.47 28.49
CA GLU A 459 1.35 -1.81 29.19
C GLU A 459 1.40 -1.36 30.66
N ASP A 460 2.44 -1.80 31.41
CA ASP A 460 2.62 -1.45 32.83
C ASP A 460 2.70 0.08 33.02
N LEU A 461 3.41 0.81 32.15
CA LEU A 461 3.51 2.25 32.21
C LEU A 461 2.15 2.93 31.89
N THR A 462 1.44 2.42 30.89
CA THR A 462 0.12 2.96 30.54
C THR A 462 -0.88 2.82 31.68
N ASP A 463 -0.90 1.66 32.33
CA ASP A 463 -1.77 1.41 33.49
C ASP A 463 -1.40 2.32 34.67
N TYR A 464 -0.11 2.46 34.97
CA TYR A 464 0.39 3.37 36.02
C TYR A 464 -0.03 4.83 35.75
N LEU A 465 0.15 5.32 34.51
CA LEU A 465 -0.23 6.67 34.13
C LEU A 465 -1.75 6.89 34.21
N LYS A 466 -2.57 5.88 33.84
CA LYS A 466 -4.04 5.93 34.00
C LYS A 466 -4.44 6.00 35.46
N GLU A 467 -3.83 5.21 36.35
CA GLU A 467 -4.08 5.23 37.79
C GLU A 467 -3.71 6.59 38.39
N ALA A 468 -2.68 7.26 37.87
CA ALA A 468 -2.27 8.60 38.24
C ALA A 468 -3.17 9.70 37.64
N GLY A 469 -4.20 9.36 36.86
CA GLY A 469 -5.16 10.30 36.29
C GLY A 469 -4.76 10.94 34.96
N VAL A 470 -3.68 10.47 34.33
CA VAL A 470 -3.24 10.95 33.02
C VAL A 470 -4.09 10.33 31.90
N LYS A 471 -4.53 11.13 30.94
CA LYS A 471 -5.20 10.66 29.73
C LYS A 471 -4.16 10.05 28.80
N VAL A 472 -3.99 8.74 28.86
CA VAL A 472 -2.96 8.01 28.13
C VAL A 472 -3.55 6.87 27.33
N GLN A 473 -2.99 6.62 26.16
CA GLN A 473 -3.30 5.46 25.31
C GLN A 473 -2.02 4.69 24.98
N TYR A 474 -2.16 3.37 24.81
CA TYR A 474 -1.11 2.48 24.37
C TYR A 474 -1.29 2.09 22.91
N LEU A 475 -0.21 2.17 22.12
CA LEU A 475 -0.19 1.73 20.74
C LEU A 475 0.70 0.48 20.59
N HIS A 476 0.08 -0.67 20.35
CA HIS A 476 0.78 -1.95 20.15
C HIS A 476 0.83 -2.38 18.67
N SER A 477 1.67 -3.37 18.39
CA SER A 477 1.92 -3.86 17.03
C SER A 477 0.74 -4.58 16.38
N GLU A 478 -0.21 -5.05 17.18
CA GLU A 478 -1.38 -5.82 16.74
C GLU A 478 -2.61 -4.94 16.44
N VAL A 479 -2.53 -3.63 16.72
CA VAL A 479 -3.58 -2.66 16.40
C VAL A 479 -3.74 -2.59 14.88
N LYS A 480 -4.97 -2.80 14.40
CA LYS A 480 -5.30 -2.70 12.98
C LYS A 480 -5.05 -1.30 12.44
N THR A 481 -4.86 -1.19 11.14
CA THR A 481 -4.50 0.07 10.48
C THR A 481 -5.52 1.19 10.75
N LEU A 482 -6.81 0.91 10.67
CA LEU A 482 -7.88 1.88 10.94
C LEU A 482 -7.86 2.35 12.40
N GLU A 483 -7.85 1.45 13.34
CA GLU A 483 -7.79 1.76 14.77
C GLU A 483 -6.55 2.59 15.11
N ARG A 484 -5.42 2.32 14.44
CA ARG A 484 -4.20 3.12 14.57
C ARG A 484 -4.40 4.56 14.10
N ILE A 485 -5.09 4.76 12.99
CA ILE A 485 -5.42 6.09 12.46
C ILE A 485 -6.34 6.83 13.43
N GLU A 486 -7.31 6.15 14.01
CA GLU A 486 -8.21 6.71 15.03
C GLU A 486 -7.44 7.12 16.30
N ILE A 487 -6.58 6.27 16.83
CA ILE A 487 -5.72 6.59 17.99
C ILE A 487 -4.89 7.84 17.71
N ILE A 488 -4.31 7.97 16.53
CA ILE A 488 -3.51 9.14 16.16
C ILE A 488 -4.37 10.39 16.03
N ARG A 489 -5.56 10.27 15.44
CA ARG A 489 -6.54 11.37 15.36
C ARG A 489 -6.95 11.83 16.75
N ASP A 490 -7.23 10.90 17.64
CA ASP A 490 -7.68 11.17 18.99
C ASP A 490 -6.58 11.82 19.84
N LEU A 491 -5.31 11.45 19.64
CA LEU A 491 -4.16 12.18 20.22
C LEU A 491 -4.14 13.63 19.76
N ARG A 492 -4.31 13.88 18.46
CA ARG A 492 -4.35 15.24 17.90
C ARG A 492 -5.52 16.05 18.40
N LEU A 493 -6.69 15.43 18.57
CA LEU A 493 -7.90 16.07 19.12
C LEU A 493 -7.85 16.29 20.64
N GLY A 494 -6.87 15.71 21.34
CA GLY A 494 -6.75 15.82 22.80
C GLY A 494 -7.73 14.94 23.58
N VAL A 495 -8.24 13.89 22.96
CA VAL A 495 -9.00 12.85 23.69
C VAL A 495 -8.11 12.21 24.75
N PHE A 496 -6.82 12.06 24.43
CA PHE A 496 -5.75 11.75 25.37
C PHE A 496 -4.51 12.61 25.09
N ASP A 497 -3.64 12.74 26.09
CA ASP A 497 -2.51 13.67 26.06
C ASP A 497 -1.19 12.93 25.84
N VAL A 498 -1.13 11.65 26.16
CA VAL A 498 0.07 10.81 26.11
C VAL A 498 -0.18 9.56 25.28
N LEU A 499 0.74 9.27 24.37
CA LEU A 499 0.76 8.03 23.62
C LEU A 499 2.03 7.24 23.98
N VAL A 500 1.83 6.03 24.50
CA VAL A 500 2.92 5.10 24.88
C VAL A 500 3.03 3.97 23.85
N GLY A 501 4.24 3.56 23.50
CA GLY A 501 4.45 2.40 22.65
C GLY A 501 5.92 2.02 22.47
N ILE A 502 6.16 0.88 21.83
CA ILE A 502 7.51 0.37 21.60
C ILE A 502 8.16 1.09 20.43
N ASN A 503 7.43 1.22 19.35
CA ASN A 503 7.88 1.75 18.08
C ASN A 503 6.83 2.69 17.54
N LEU A 504 6.66 3.78 18.28
CA LEU A 504 5.72 4.81 17.96
C LEU A 504 6.09 5.45 16.62
N LEU A 505 5.32 5.17 15.58
CA LEU A 505 5.34 5.93 14.36
C LEU A 505 6.61 5.77 13.52
N ARG A 506 6.88 4.57 13.05
CA ARG A 506 7.83 4.36 11.93
C ARG A 506 7.39 5.10 10.65
N GLU A 507 6.13 5.50 10.58
CA GLU A 507 5.48 5.99 9.38
C GLU A 507 5.20 7.47 9.49
N GLY A 508 5.45 8.23 8.44
CA GLY A 508 5.47 9.68 8.27
C GLY A 508 4.30 10.52 8.80
N ILE A 509 3.74 10.19 9.96
CA ILE A 509 2.62 10.91 10.55
C ILE A 509 3.08 12.26 11.08
N ASP A 510 2.38 13.31 10.68
CA ASP A 510 2.62 14.69 11.06
C ASP A 510 1.82 15.01 12.33
N LEU A 511 2.53 15.21 13.45
CA LEU A 511 1.95 15.50 14.77
C LEU A 511 2.47 16.85 15.30
N PRO A 512 1.94 17.96 14.80
CA PRO A 512 2.40 19.27 15.24
C PRO A 512 2.06 19.60 16.72
N GLU A 513 1.14 18.84 17.32
CA GLU A 513 0.74 18.98 18.72
C GLU A 513 1.75 18.36 19.70
N VAL A 514 2.64 17.47 19.20
CA VAL A 514 3.64 16.79 20.03
C VAL A 514 4.84 17.70 20.27
N SER A 515 5.03 18.11 21.53
CA SER A 515 6.14 18.94 21.98
C SER A 515 7.21 18.15 22.74
N LEU A 516 6.87 16.97 23.26
CA LEU A 516 7.82 16.12 23.98
C LEU A 516 7.84 14.69 23.43
N VAL A 517 9.06 14.20 23.23
CA VAL A 517 9.33 12.78 23.00
C VAL A 517 10.23 12.27 24.13
N ALA A 518 9.73 11.34 24.92
CA ALA A 518 10.46 10.68 25.99
C ALA A 518 10.92 9.26 25.55
N ILE A 519 12.20 8.99 25.68
CA ILE A 519 12.80 7.70 25.30
C ILE A 519 13.32 7.04 26.58
N LEU A 520 12.58 6.04 27.07
CA LEU A 520 12.97 5.29 28.27
C LEU A 520 14.06 4.27 27.91
N ASP A 521 14.96 4.01 28.85
CA ASP A 521 16.08 3.07 28.68
C ASP A 521 16.83 3.28 27.35
N ALA A 522 17.19 4.52 27.05
CA ALA A 522 17.84 4.90 25.79
C ALA A 522 19.23 4.29 25.61
N ASP A 523 19.89 3.89 26.71
CA ASP A 523 21.21 3.25 26.73
C ASP A 523 21.22 1.75 26.53
N LYS A 524 20.03 1.14 26.33
CA LYS A 524 19.91 -0.28 25.99
C LYS A 524 20.07 -0.47 24.48
N GLU A 525 21.31 -0.65 24.03
CA GLU A 525 21.59 -0.84 22.61
C GLU A 525 20.80 -1.98 21.99
N GLY A 526 20.34 -1.75 20.75
CA GLY A 526 19.56 -2.70 19.99
C GLY A 526 18.87 -2.03 18.81
N PHE A 527 18.07 -2.79 18.07
CA PHE A 527 17.37 -2.30 16.88
C PHE A 527 16.51 -1.06 17.15
N LEU A 528 15.82 -1.01 18.31
CA LEU A 528 14.93 0.10 18.70
C LEU A 528 15.69 1.33 19.22
N ARG A 529 16.96 1.22 19.51
CA ARG A 529 17.85 2.28 20.02
C ARG A 529 19.06 2.46 19.13
N SER A 530 18.98 2.01 17.87
CA SER A 530 19.99 2.32 16.84
C SER A 530 19.95 3.81 16.49
N GLU A 531 21.06 4.33 16.01
CA GLU A 531 21.22 5.72 15.55
C GLU A 531 20.02 6.18 14.71
N ARG A 532 19.62 5.39 13.69
CA ARG A 532 18.50 5.72 12.81
C ARG A 532 17.17 5.75 13.53
N SER A 533 16.93 4.75 14.39
CA SER A 533 15.70 4.69 15.18
C SER A 533 15.57 5.89 16.11
N LEU A 534 16.67 6.31 16.73
CA LEU A 534 16.72 7.48 17.61
C LEU A 534 16.46 8.77 16.81
N ILE A 535 17.14 9.00 15.67
CA ILE A 535 16.91 10.19 14.83
C ILE A 535 15.44 10.26 14.34
N GLN A 536 14.87 9.14 13.92
CA GLN A 536 13.47 9.05 13.49
C GLN A 536 12.50 9.40 14.63
N THR A 537 12.75 8.86 15.82
CA THR A 537 11.93 9.10 17.01
C THR A 537 12.03 10.55 17.47
N MET A 538 13.24 11.10 17.54
CA MET A 538 13.47 12.51 17.89
C MET A 538 12.82 13.46 16.90
N GLY A 539 12.85 13.14 15.61
CA GLY A 539 12.25 13.93 14.55
C GLY A 539 10.73 14.11 14.68
N ARG A 540 10.06 13.34 15.55
CA ARG A 540 8.62 13.52 15.84
C ARG A 540 8.35 14.81 16.61
N ALA A 541 9.26 15.26 17.45
CA ALA A 541 9.16 16.56 18.13
C ALA A 541 9.53 17.77 17.24
N ALA A 542 10.07 17.55 16.06
CA ALA A 542 10.55 18.63 15.17
C ALA A 542 9.42 19.40 14.43
N ARG A 543 8.16 19.09 14.71
CA ARG A 543 6.97 19.77 14.14
C ARG A 543 6.38 20.81 15.06
N ASN A 544 6.88 20.89 16.28
CA ASN A 544 6.45 21.85 17.31
C ASN A 544 7.59 22.84 17.59
N GLU A 545 7.25 24.11 17.77
CA GLU A 545 8.23 25.16 18.11
C GLU A 545 8.87 24.96 19.50
N HIS A 546 8.18 24.25 20.40
CA HIS A 546 8.65 23.85 21.72
C HIS A 546 9.21 22.43 21.76
N GLY A 547 9.53 21.86 20.57
CA GLY A 547 9.97 20.48 20.44
C GLY A 547 11.18 20.13 21.29
N ARG A 548 11.03 19.11 22.16
CA ARG A 548 12.06 18.63 23.08
C ARG A 548 12.08 17.11 23.09
N VAL A 549 13.25 16.55 23.30
CA VAL A 549 13.48 15.11 23.50
C VAL A 549 14.20 14.88 24.82
N ILE A 550 13.70 13.95 25.61
CA ILE A 550 14.36 13.46 26.83
C ILE A 550 14.73 12.00 26.61
N MET A 551 16.02 11.70 26.76
CA MET A 551 16.56 10.35 26.79
C MET A 551 16.90 9.96 28.21
N TYR A 552 16.22 8.99 28.78
CA TYR A 552 16.58 8.45 30.10
C TYR A 552 17.65 7.38 29.92
N ALA A 553 18.85 7.67 30.43
CA ALA A 553 20.01 6.83 30.22
C ALA A 553 21.06 7.10 31.33
N ASP A 554 21.71 6.04 31.82
CA ASP A 554 22.84 6.14 32.76
C ASP A 554 24.19 6.19 32.03
N LYS A 555 24.19 5.80 30.73
CA LYS A 555 25.37 5.80 29.86
C LYS A 555 25.04 6.35 28.49
N ILE A 556 25.94 7.13 27.92
CA ILE A 556 25.83 7.56 26.54
C ILE A 556 26.42 6.47 25.65
N THR A 557 25.59 5.83 24.83
CA THR A 557 26.00 4.83 23.83
C THR A 557 26.48 5.52 22.54
N ASP A 558 27.18 4.78 21.67
CA ASP A 558 27.61 5.32 20.39
C ASP A 558 26.42 5.73 19.52
N SER A 559 25.34 4.94 19.51
CA SER A 559 24.10 5.27 18.81
C SER A 559 23.46 6.58 19.32
N MET A 560 23.43 6.78 20.62
CA MET A 560 22.95 8.04 21.22
C MET A 560 23.87 9.22 20.83
N ARG A 561 25.16 9.06 20.98
CA ARG A 561 26.12 10.14 20.66
C ARG A 561 25.97 10.60 19.20
N VAL A 562 26.01 9.67 18.23
CA VAL A 562 25.92 9.99 16.82
C VAL A 562 24.57 10.63 16.48
N SER A 563 23.47 10.12 17.04
CA SER A 563 22.13 10.68 16.79
C SER A 563 21.98 12.10 17.37
N MET A 564 22.55 12.38 18.54
CA MET A 564 22.54 13.70 19.15
C MET A 564 23.42 14.69 18.37
N GLU A 565 24.63 14.28 17.98
CA GLU A 565 25.55 15.10 17.17
C GLU A 565 24.89 15.50 15.83
N GLU A 566 24.22 14.57 15.17
CA GLU A 566 23.51 14.86 13.90
C GLU A 566 22.30 15.79 14.11
N THR A 567 21.52 15.59 15.17
CA THR A 567 20.39 16.46 15.49
C THR A 567 20.86 17.87 15.81
N GLU A 568 21.94 18.03 16.58
CA GLU A 568 22.55 19.33 16.91
C GLU A 568 23.15 20.00 15.67
N ARG A 569 23.83 19.23 14.79
CA ARG A 569 24.34 19.74 13.51
C ARG A 569 23.22 20.35 12.66
N ARG A 570 22.12 19.61 12.51
CA ARG A 570 20.95 20.08 11.76
C ARG A 570 20.34 21.32 12.38
N ARG A 571 20.16 21.31 13.69
CA ARG A 571 19.63 22.44 14.44
C ARG A 571 20.49 23.71 14.25
N THR A 572 21.81 23.60 14.36
CA THR A 572 22.74 24.72 14.13
C THR A 572 22.60 25.32 12.74
N ILE A 573 22.47 24.49 11.69
CA ILE A 573 22.28 24.94 10.31
C ILE A 573 20.95 25.68 10.18
N GLN A 574 19.88 25.16 10.77
CA GLN A 574 18.53 25.73 10.74
C GLN A 574 18.49 27.07 11.48
N GLU A 575 19.11 27.17 12.64
CA GLU A 575 19.21 28.43 13.41
C GLU A 575 19.97 29.50 12.65
N ALA A 576 21.11 29.15 12.04
CA ALA A 576 21.89 30.06 11.23
C ALA A 576 21.08 30.61 10.03
N TYR A 577 20.38 29.73 9.32
CA TYR A 577 19.51 30.09 8.20
C TYR A 577 18.37 31.01 8.64
N ASN A 578 17.67 30.67 9.72
CA ASN A 578 16.58 31.48 10.25
C ASN A 578 17.04 32.89 10.65
N LYS A 579 18.22 32.96 11.29
CA LYS A 579 18.83 34.25 11.68
C LYS A 579 19.20 35.10 10.47
N GLU A 580 19.79 34.50 9.44
CA GLU A 580 20.16 35.17 8.21
C GLU A 580 18.95 35.73 7.46
N HIS A 581 17.84 34.97 7.43
CA HIS A 581 16.64 35.32 6.67
C HIS A 581 15.54 35.98 7.53
N GLY A 582 15.77 36.20 8.83
CA GLY A 582 14.80 36.83 9.74
C GLY A 582 13.54 35.99 9.93
N ILE A 583 13.66 34.65 9.87
CA ILE A 583 12.53 33.72 10.01
C ILE A 583 12.32 33.39 11.48
N THR A 584 11.07 33.54 11.95
CA THR A 584 10.65 33.08 13.28
C THR A 584 9.97 31.72 13.14
N PRO A 585 10.44 30.68 13.84
CA PRO A 585 9.78 29.36 13.82
C PRO A 585 8.32 29.45 14.21
N LYS A 586 7.44 28.74 13.48
CA LYS A 586 6.02 28.67 13.81
C LYS A 586 5.48 27.26 13.57
N THR A 587 4.79 26.74 14.56
CA THR A 587 4.01 25.50 14.43
C THR A 587 2.82 25.72 13.51
N ILE A 588 2.74 24.97 12.42
CA ILE A 588 1.59 24.99 11.50
C ILE A 588 0.64 23.88 11.92
N ARG A 589 -0.51 24.26 12.45
CA ARG A 589 -1.63 23.33 12.71
C ARG A 589 -2.40 23.15 11.39
N LYS A 590 -2.21 22.05 10.72
CA LYS A 590 -3.09 21.64 9.61
C LYS A 590 -4.42 21.19 10.19
N GLU A 591 -5.53 21.58 9.57
CA GLU A 591 -6.85 20.98 9.86
C GLU A 591 -6.72 19.46 9.86
N ILE A 592 -7.34 18.81 10.84
CA ILE A 592 -7.46 17.35 10.91
C ILE A 592 -8.48 16.97 9.83
N ARG A 593 -8.09 17.12 8.58
CA ARG A 593 -8.86 16.58 7.45
C ARG A 593 -8.82 15.07 7.59
N GLY A 594 -9.98 14.45 7.50
CA GLY A 594 -10.06 13.01 7.62
C GLY A 594 -9.13 12.35 6.61
N VAL A 595 -7.96 11.92 7.08
CA VAL A 595 -7.15 10.88 6.42
C VAL A 595 -8.05 9.64 6.14
N ILE A 596 -9.12 9.53 6.90
CA ILE A 596 -10.27 8.64 6.68
C ILE A 596 -10.89 8.80 5.28
N ALA A 597 -10.99 10.00 4.68
CA ALA A 597 -11.60 10.13 3.35
C ALA A 597 -10.73 9.55 2.22
N ALA A 598 -9.40 9.60 2.35
CA ALA A 598 -8.52 8.96 1.36
C ALA A 598 -8.33 7.45 1.62
N THR A 599 -8.44 7.00 2.89
CA THR A 599 -8.36 5.58 3.26
C THR A 599 -9.73 4.90 3.22
N THR A 600 -10.84 5.59 3.47
CA THR A 600 -12.21 5.07 3.29
C THR A 600 -12.67 5.09 1.84
N ALA A 601 -12.12 5.94 0.99
CA ALA A 601 -12.25 5.76 -0.47
C ALA A 601 -11.51 4.51 -0.96
N VAL A 602 -10.59 3.98 -0.17
CA VAL A 602 -9.80 2.75 -0.42
C VAL A 602 -10.37 1.54 0.34
N GLU A 603 -11.13 1.76 1.42
CA GLU A 603 -11.78 0.71 2.23
C GLU A 603 -13.29 0.97 2.18
N GLY A 604 -13.91 0.58 1.05
CA GLY A 604 -15.33 0.78 0.78
C GLY A 604 -16.23 0.20 1.85
N ALA A 605 -17.17 1.02 2.28
CA ALA A 605 -18.49 0.67 2.82
C ALA A 605 -18.53 -0.53 3.79
N GLU A 606 -17.92 -0.44 4.96
CA GLU A 606 -18.67 -0.90 6.13
C GLU A 606 -19.85 0.08 6.29
N GLU A 607 -21.04 -0.40 6.01
CA GLU A 607 -22.28 0.30 6.32
C GLU A 607 -22.16 0.87 7.73
N ALA A 608 -22.38 2.19 7.87
CA ALA A 608 -22.39 2.87 9.15
C ALA A 608 -23.32 2.08 10.09
N ARG A 609 -22.75 1.30 11.00
CA ARG A 609 -23.54 0.65 12.05
C ARG A 609 -24.23 1.77 12.80
N PRO A 610 -25.56 1.78 12.87
CA PRO A 610 -26.26 2.81 13.61
C PRO A 610 -25.77 2.80 15.05
N ASP A 611 -25.50 3.97 15.59
CA ASP A 611 -25.06 4.14 16.98
C ASP A 611 -26.14 3.61 17.93
N LEU A 612 -25.99 2.36 18.35
CA LEU A 612 -26.97 1.58 19.11
C LEU A 612 -27.30 2.22 20.47
N SER A 613 -26.41 3.09 20.97
CA SER A 613 -26.64 3.82 22.24
C SER A 613 -27.72 4.90 22.15
N LYS A 614 -28.12 5.31 20.95
CA LYS A 614 -29.10 6.35 20.69
C LYS A 614 -30.49 5.83 20.36
N LEU A 615 -30.68 4.53 20.25
CA LEU A 615 -31.98 3.92 19.94
C LEU A 615 -32.89 3.89 21.17
N THR A 616 -34.14 4.23 20.97
CA THR A 616 -35.19 4.05 21.99
C THR A 616 -35.49 2.53 22.17
N LYS A 617 -36.04 2.15 23.32
CA LYS A 617 -36.41 0.75 23.59
C LYS A 617 -37.33 0.15 22.52
N GLN A 618 -38.14 0.96 21.89
CA GLN A 618 -39.11 0.55 20.87
C GLN A 618 -38.40 0.33 19.51
N GLU A 619 -37.50 1.23 19.13
CA GLU A 619 -36.66 1.10 17.90
C GLU A 619 -35.72 -0.09 18.00
N ARG A 620 -35.17 -0.30 19.19
CA ARG A 620 -34.29 -1.48 19.45
C ARG A 620 -35.05 -2.80 19.32
N SER A 621 -36.27 -2.86 19.86
CA SER A 621 -37.13 -4.06 19.76
C SER A 621 -37.51 -4.36 18.31
N GLN A 622 -37.81 -3.31 17.53
CA GLN A 622 -38.12 -3.45 16.11
C GLN A 622 -36.88 -3.93 15.32
N LEU A 623 -35.70 -3.37 15.59
CA LEU A 623 -34.46 -3.78 14.93
C LEU A 623 -34.11 -5.27 15.22
N ILE A 624 -34.32 -5.72 16.45
CA ILE A 624 -34.14 -7.13 16.83
C ILE A 624 -35.09 -8.02 16.03
N GLU A 625 -36.35 -7.65 15.88
CA GLU A 625 -37.36 -8.40 15.13
C GLU A 625 -37.01 -8.47 13.64
N ASP A 626 -36.58 -7.37 13.06
CA ASP A 626 -36.16 -7.27 11.65
C ASP A 626 -34.92 -8.11 11.37
N MET A 627 -33.92 -8.03 12.24
CA MET A 627 -32.69 -8.84 12.14
C MET A 627 -32.93 -10.34 12.35
N GLU A 628 -33.85 -10.73 13.24
CA GLU A 628 -34.26 -12.14 13.39
C GLU A 628 -34.95 -12.68 12.13
N HIS A 629 -35.75 -11.83 11.49
CA HIS A 629 -36.42 -12.20 10.24
C HIS A 629 -35.42 -12.34 9.10
N GLU A 630 -34.46 -11.44 8.98
CA GLU A 630 -33.39 -11.47 7.97
C GLU A 630 -32.49 -12.68 8.18
N MET A 631 -32.08 -12.96 9.42
CA MET A 631 -31.30 -14.15 9.76
C MET A 631 -31.99 -15.46 9.35
N LYS A 632 -33.29 -15.57 9.61
CA LYS A 632 -34.08 -16.74 9.20
C LYS A 632 -34.22 -16.84 7.68
N ALA A 633 -34.33 -15.72 7.00
CA ALA A 633 -34.38 -15.66 5.54
C ALA A 633 -33.04 -16.08 4.91
N ALA A 634 -31.91 -15.58 5.42
CA ALA A 634 -30.58 -15.99 5.01
C ALA A 634 -30.32 -17.48 5.23
N ALA A 635 -30.67 -18.00 6.39
CA ALA A 635 -30.56 -19.44 6.68
C ALA A 635 -31.44 -20.31 5.72
N LYS A 636 -32.62 -19.83 5.36
CA LYS A 636 -33.50 -20.51 4.39
C LYS A 636 -32.98 -20.45 2.97
N ALA A 637 -32.23 -19.40 2.63
CA ALA A 637 -31.53 -19.23 1.36
C ALA A 637 -30.19 -20.00 1.30
N LEU A 638 -29.82 -20.72 2.39
CA LEU A 638 -28.56 -21.42 2.55
C LEU A 638 -27.32 -20.51 2.60
N ASP A 639 -27.49 -19.23 2.86
CA ASP A 639 -26.44 -18.27 3.14
C ASP A 639 -26.08 -18.32 4.62
N PHE A 640 -25.27 -19.31 4.97
CA PHE A 640 -24.93 -19.59 6.37
C PHE A 640 -23.95 -18.55 6.95
N GLU A 641 -23.19 -17.88 6.10
CA GLU A 641 -22.24 -16.84 6.52
C GLU A 641 -23.00 -15.59 6.97
N ARG A 642 -23.93 -15.11 6.15
CA ARG A 642 -24.82 -13.99 6.51
C ARG A 642 -25.72 -14.32 7.70
N ALA A 643 -26.22 -15.55 7.79
CA ALA A 643 -27.02 -15.98 8.94
C ALA A 643 -26.21 -16.01 10.25
N ALA A 644 -24.91 -16.36 10.19
CA ALA A 644 -24.02 -16.34 11.34
C ALA A 644 -23.68 -14.91 11.81
N GLU A 645 -23.37 -14.00 10.88
CA GLU A 645 -23.14 -12.59 11.19
C GLU A 645 -24.35 -11.95 11.88
N LEU A 646 -25.54 -12.15 11.33
CA LEU A 646 -26.79 -11.63 11.91
C LEU A 646 -27.09 -12.22 13.29
N ARG A 647 -26.78 -13.52 13.50
CA ARG A 647 -26.90 -14.16 14.80
C ARG A 647 -25.97 -13.53 15.84
N ASP A 648 -24.72 -13.30 15.48
CA ASP A 648 -23.71 -12.78 16.39
C ASP A 648 -24.04 -11.32 16.76
N ALA A 649 -24.45 -10.51 15.79
CA ALA A 649 -24.95 -9.15 16.02
C ALA A 649 -26.25 -9.12 16.88
N LEU A 650 -27.15 -10.09 16.72
CA LEU A 650 -28.35 -10.25 17.57
C LEU A 650 -28.01 -10.60 19.00
N LEU A 651 -26.97 -11.43 19.22
CA LEU A 651 -26.50 -11.81 20.55
C LEU A 651 -25.89 -10.58 21.27
N GLU A 652 -25.11 -9.77 20.58
CA GLU A 652 -24.57 -8.50 21.12
C GLU A 652 -25.69 -7.53 21.48
N LEU A 653 -26.64 -7.29 20.57
CA LEU A 653 -27.81 -6.43 20.80
C LEU A 653 -28.67 -6.89 22.00
N LYS A 654 -28.81 -8.20 22.23
CA LYS A 654 -29.56 -8.76 23.35
C LYS A 654 -28.77 -8.74 24.66
N ALA A 655 -27.43 -8.78 24.60
CA ALA A 655 -26.57 -8.75 25.80
C ALA A 655 -26.44 -7.36 26.41
N GLU A 656 -26.59 -6.32 25.63
CA GLU A 656 -26.51 -4.92 26.09
C GLU A 656 -27.86 -4.35 26.58
N GLY A 657 -28.95 -5.11 26.59
CA GLY A 657 -30.30 -4.75 27.07
C GLY A 657 -30.69 -5.49 28.30
#